data_144ca1e3a5f00cd7b019bc7afca0df64
#
_entry.id   144ca1e3a5f00cd7b019bc7afca0df64
#
_cell.length_a   1.000
_cell.length_b   1.000
_cell.length_c   1.000
_cell.angle_alpha   90.00
_cell.angle_beta   90.00
_cell.angle_gamma   90.00
#
_symmetry.space_group_name_H-M   'P 1'
#
loop_
_entity.id
_entity.type
_entity.pdbx_description
1 polymer ?
#
loop_
_entity_poly.entity_id
_entity_poly.type
_entity_poly.pdbx_seq_one_letter_code
_entity_poly.pdbx_strand_id
1 'polypeptide(L)'
;MRLFCPIYPIIASAHRSGNVAGARGNLKSARKSAAVFRGLQRKVVNRQYVFASAALSARDEPQQRESGGIRIERVGSYSRPAGPTHWSVLLAMRYGLQGNHREDFKMTKTNDILSNESLGFDPDVLAQRYAEEREKRIRPDAETQFVQLSHDSPFANKYLEEDPYSETLERAPLKDQREVIVIGGGWVGMLTAARLSQAGIHDVRIVESGSDFGGTWYWNRYPGAQCDIESYSYLPLLEETGYVPKLRYSYASEIYEHAQRIGKHFDLYKDAVFQTWVTELRWLEDESMWLVTTNRGDTMRARHICLGTGPANRPRLPGIPGVEQFKGHSFHTCRWDYDYTGGGPTGGLAGLADKTVAIIGTGATAVQCVPALGESAKQLYVFQRTPSSVDVRNNAETDPLWAESLEPGWQRDRQKKFGEAFLGGPIDPAFVDDGWTRLTRNLKQLVAQSEEKISGLAQIADFKTMETIRGLVDETVKDPEVAEKLKAYYNQFCKRPTFNDFYLDTFNRENVALVDVSETQGVEAITETGIIANGQEYPVDCIIYASGFEITSSYERRLGIPIFGVDEKSIYEHWEAGMRSMHGLMVSGFPNLFLCGGGFVFQLGANYAHGIDVQAGHVAYTISELSRRGIQSANVSLDAEERWIADQLETKGGGFVLGGSPDTCTPGYYNQEGTAKRYRNVRRETYSKGVGAYMKLLRAWRNDGQLDGLELK
;
A
#
# COMPACT_ATOMS: atom_id res chain seq x y z
N MET A 1 -8.44 -26.45 48.36
CA MET A 1 -7.45 -26.37 49.45
C MET A 1 -6.46 -25.27 49.10
N ARG A 2 -6.59 -24.16 49.78
CA ARG A 2 -5.61 -23.07 50.13
C ARG A 2 -4.48 -22.76 49.11
N LEU A 3 -4.52 -21.58 48.42
CA LEU A 3 -3.98 -20.28 48.85
C LEU A 3 -2.47 -20.25 49.07
N PHE A 4 -1.73 -19.48 48.27
CA PHE A 4 -0.81 -18.45 48.78
C PHE A 4 -0.33 -17.51 47.64
N CYS A 5 -0.63 -16.24 47.82
CA CYS A 5 -0.02 -15.06 47.20
C CYS A 5 1.13 -14.57 48.11
N PRO A 6 2.16 -13.92 47.61
CA PRO A 6 2.63 -12.79 48.35
C PRO A 6 2.88 -11.51 47.53
N ILE A 7 2.35 -10.43 48.06
CA ILE A 7 2.68 -9.03 47.95
C ILE A 7 4.00 -8.77 48.67
N TYR A 8 4.90 -7.93 48.13
CA TYR A 8 5.81 -7.11 48.92
C TYR A 8 6.45 -5.92 48.17
N PRO A 9 7.02 -4.93 48.92
CA PRO A 9 6.50 -3.58 48.97
C PRO A 9 7.54 -2.53 48.53
N ILE A 10 7.03 -1.28 48.46
CA ILE A 10 7.74 -0.02 48.29
C ILE A 10 8.52 0.30 49.59
N ILE A 11 9.80 0.74 49.50
CA ILE A 11 10.43 1.58 50.50
C ILE A 11 11.17 2.73 49.81
N ALA A 12 10.79 3.94 50.24
CA ALA A 12 11.40 5.22 49.93
C ALA A 12 12.67 5.46 50.79
N SER A 13 13.64 6.19 50.30
CA SER A 13 14.53 6.95 51.14
C SER A 13 14.81 8.33 50.56
N ALA A 14 14.32 9.34 51.25
CA ALA A 14 14.68 10.73 51.05
C ALA A 14 15.89 11.06 51.96
N HIS A 15 16.82 11.90 51.48
CA HIS A 15 17.39 12.98 52.30
C HIS A 15 18.23 14.00 51.49
N ARG A 16 17.72 15.25 51.57
CA ARG A 16 18.41 16.57 51.79
C ARG A 16 19.26 17.11 50.63
N SER A 17 19.08 18.32 50.22
CA SER A 17 18.87 19.66 50.83
C SER A 17 18.59 20.68 49.70
N GLY A 18 17.62 21.50 49.75
CA GLY A 18 17.61 22.89 50.26
C GLY A 18 17.77 23.91 49.13
N ASN A 19 16.71 24.54 48.69
CA ASN A 19 16.44 25.96 48.79
C ASN A 19 15.15 26.37 48.05
N VAL A 20 14.33 27.08 48.77
CA VAL A 20 13.08 27.69 48.35
C VAL A 20 13.38 29.12 47.89
N ALA A 21 12.94 29.51 46.70
CA ALA A 21 12.33 30.82 46.44
C ALA A 21 11.97 30.95 44.91
N GLY A 22 10.74 31.31 44.63
CA GLY A 22 10.37 32.05 43.43
C GLY A 22 9.73 31.29 42.28
N ALA A 23 8.43 30.96 42.34
CA ALA A 23 7.57 30.82 41.17
C ALA A 23 6.08 30.98 41.53
N ARG A 24 5.67 32.21 41.72
CA ARG A 24 4.25 32.59 41.54
C ARG A 24 4.13 33.40 40.24
N GLY A 25 3.67 32.78 39.19
CA GLY A 25 3.35 33.49 37.94
C GLY A 25 3.38 32.59 36.75
N ASN A 26 2.35 31.75 36.54
CA ASN A 26 2.01 31.22 35.21
C ASN A 26 0.75 30.29 35.26
N LEU A 27 -0.30 30.74 35.97
CA LEU A 27 -1.57 30.03 35.98
C LEU A 27 -2.68 30.76 35.18
N LYS A 28 -2.35 31.87 34.49
CA LYS A 28 -3.31 32.61 33.66
C LYS A 28 -3.18 32.36 32.17
N SER A 29 -2.11 31.78 31.66
CA SER A 29 -1.91 31.47 30.25
C SER A 29 -2.62 30.18 29.80
N ALA A 30 -2.66 29.14 30.67
CA ALA A 30 -3.27 27.85 30.36
C ALA A 30 -4.81 27.90 30.25
N ARG A 31 -5.48 28.90 30.82
CA ARG A 31 -6.94 29.04 30.74
C ARG A 31 -7.45 29.77 29.48
N LYS A 32 -6.60 30.48 28.75
CA LYS A 32 -6.98 31.14 27.51
C LYS A 32 -6.89 30.20 26.29
N SER A 33 -5.97 29.27 26.26
CA SER A 33 -5.84 28.28 25.17
C SER A 33 -6.98 27.26 25.17
N ALA A 34 -7.48 26.86 26.32
CA ALA A 34 -8.61 25.92 26.43
C ALA A 34 -9.97 26.53 26.04
N ALA A 35 -10.10 27.86 26.04
CA ALA A 35 -11.32 28.54 25.64
C ALA A 35 -11.44 28.75 24.13
N VAL A 36 -10.31 28.87 23.43
CA VAL A 36 -10.26 28.98 21.95
C VAL A 36 -10.54 27.62 21.31
N PHE A 37 -10.05 26.53 21.89
CA PHE A 37 -10.33 25.17 21.37
C PHE A 37 -11.81 24.75 21.50
N ARG A 38 -12.50 25.19 22.55
CA ARG A 38 -13.95 24.92 22.72
C ARG A 38 -14.85 25.80 21.85
N GLY A 39 -14.32 26.89 21.33
CA GLY A 39 -15.04 27.79 20.40
C GLY A 39 -15.11 27.27 18.99
N LEU A 40 -14.09 26.57 18.52
CA LEU A 40 -14.01 26.01 17.19
C LEU A 40 -14.86 24.74 17.04
N GLN A 41 -14.91 23.87 18.03
CA GLN A 41 -15.77 22.67 17.98
C GLN A 41 -17.28 22.99 17.94
N ARG A 42 -17.72 24.13 18.49
CA ARG A 42 -19.15 24.52 18.46
C ARG A 42 -19.60 25.13 17.13
N LYS A 43 -18.71 25.53 16.25
CA LYS A 43 -19.09 26.07 14.91
C LYS A 43 -19.22 24.99 13.82
N VAL A 44 -18.61 23.84 13.99
CA VAL A 44 -18.73 22.73 13.04
C VAL A 44 -19.98 21.89 13.27
N VAL A 45 -20.45 21.77 14.50
CA VAL A 45 -21.64 20.96 14.84
C VAL A 45 -22.98 21.62 14.41
N ASN A 46 -23.01 22.94 14.20
CA ASN A 46 -24.27 23.64 13.89
C ASN A 46 -24.61 23.76 12.38
N ARG A 47 -23.84 23.16 11.46
CA ARG A 47 -24.19 23.11 10.03
C ARG A 47 -24.81 21.80 9.54
N GLN A 48 -24.88 20.77 10.36
CA GLN A 48 -25.44 19.46 9.99
C GLN A 48 -26.89 19.21 10.43
N TYR A 49 -27.55 20.14 11.11
CA TYR A 49 -28.91 19.93 11.66
C TYR A 49 -30.04 20.73 11.01
N VAL A 50 -29.91 21.17 9.74
CA VAL A 50 -30.99 21.94 9.06
C VAL A 50 -31.71 21.18 7.94
N PHE A 51 -31.38 19.91 7.64
CA PHE A 51 -32.04 19.17 6.55
C PHE A 51 -32.78 17.88 6.95
N ALA A 52 -33.17 17.72 8.19
CA ALA A 52 -33.91 16.55 8.62
C ALA A 52 -35.21 16.88 9.40
N SER A 53 -36.05 17.75 8.85
CA SER A 53 -37.37 18.02 9.45
C SER A 53 -38.40 18.49 8.40
N ALA A 54 -38.69 17.67 7.42
CA ALA A 54 -39.87 17.87 6.57
C ALA A 54 -40.24 16.57 5.81
N ALA A 55 -40.64 15.52 6.50
CA ALA A 55 -41.46 14.45 5.93
C ALA A 55 -41.91 13.46 7.02
N LEU A 56 -42.90 13.86 7.83
CA LEU A 56 -43.70 12.92 8.61
C LEU A 56 -45.02 13.57 8.95
N SER A 57 -46.01 13.42 8.07
CA SER A 57 -47.44 13.40 8.45
C SER A 57 -48.25 12.98 7.23
N ALA A 58 -48.67 11.73 7.21
CA ALA A 58 -50.00 11.29 6.72
C ALA A 58 -50.20 9.83 7.12
N ARG A 59 -51.00 9.64 8.10
CA ARG A 59 -51.67 8.36 8.41
C ARG A 59 -52.80 8.17 7.37
N ASP A 60 -53.10 6.92 6.99
CA ASP A 60 -54.25 6.18 7.46
C ASP A 60 -54.41 4.81 6.77
N GLU A 61 -55.12 4.00 7.42
CA GLU A 61 -55.29 2.56 7.50
C GLU A 61 -56.04 1.85 6.34
N PRO A 62 -56.35 0.55 6.48
CA PRO A 62 -56.29 -0.43 5.37
C PRO A 62 -57.70 -0.88 4.89
N GLN A 63 -57.75 -1.46 3.68
CA GLN A 63 -58.90 -2.31 3.32
C GLN A 63 -58.50 -3.58 2.57
N GLN A 64 -59.14 -4.65 3.03
CA GLN A 64 -59.13 -6.04 2.60
C GLN A 64 -59.85 -6.30 1.27
N ARG A 65 -59.61 -7.51 0.75
CA ARG A 65 -60.37 -8.39 -0.15
C ARG A 65 -59.81 -8.46 -1.59
N GLU A 66 -59.76 -9.58 -2.33
CA GLU A 66 -60.30 -10.92 -2.16
C GLU A 66 -59.57 -11.86 -3.10
N SER A 67 -59.67 -13.12 -2.81
CA SER A 67 -59.24 -14.33 -3.50
C SER A 67 -59.67 -14.51 -4.96
N GLY A 68 -58.82 -15.13 -5.78
CA GLY A 68 -59.21 -15.70 -7.06
C GLY A 68 -58.11 -16.65 -7.56
N GLY A 69 -58.26 -17.93 -7.26
CA GLY A 69 -57.41 -18.99 -7.78
C GLY A 69 -57.77 -19.40 -9.18
N ILE A 70 -56.82 -19.73 -10.04
CA ILE A 70 -56.96 -20.52 -11.25
C ILE A 70 -55.79 -21.49 -11.41
N ARG A 71 -56.14 -22.65 -11.79
CA ARG A 71 -55.58 -23.97 -11.99
C ARG A 71 -54.35 -24.00 -12.93
N ILE A 72 -53.43 -24.89 -12.60
CA ILE A 72 -52.26 -25.27 -13.37
C ILE A 72 -52.69 -26.26 -14.48
N GLU A 73 -52.24 -26.00 -15.70
CA GLU A 73 -52.02 -27.04 -16.73
C GLU A 73 -50.58 -26.95 -17.27
N ARG A 74 -49.94 -28.13 -17.29
CA ARG A 74 -48.62 -28.34 -17.90
C ARG A 74 -48.76 -28.54 -19.39
N VAL A 75 -48.02 -27.80 -20.21
CA VAL A 75 -47.57 -28.27 -21.55
C VAL A 75 -46.27 -27.53 -21.93
N GLY A 76 -45.26 -28.31 -22.40
CA GLY A 76 -44.35 -27.92 -23.45
C GLY A 76 -43.04 -27.22 -23.12
N SER A 77 -42.00 -27.99 -23.25
CA SER A 77 -40.60 -27.58 -23.36
C SER A 77 -40.37 -26.57 -24.50
N TYR A 78 -39.89 -25.37 -24.19
CA TYR A 78 -39.12 -24.54 -25.14
C TYR A 78 -38.00 -23.82 -24.39
N SER A 79 -36.79 -24.01 -24.91
CA SER A 79 -35.55 -23.38 -24.47
C SER A 79 -35.63 -21.85 -24.53
N ARG A 80 -35.48 -21.18 -23.43
CA ARG A 80 -35.25 -19.72 -23.38
C ARG A 80 -33.75 -19.42 -23.36
N PRO A 81 -33.27 -18.46 -24.15
CA PRO A 81 -31.93 -17.95 -24.00
C PRO A 81 -31.84 -17.15 -22.66
N ALA A 82 -30.83 -17.46 -21.87
CA ALA A 82 -30.53 -16.76 -20.64
C ALA A 82 -30.22 -15.29 -20.92
N GLY A 83 -30.94 -14.39 -20.30
CA GLY A 83 -30.62 -12.97 -20.30
C GLY A 83 -29.27 -12.74 -19.59
N PRO A 84 -28.58 -11.63 -19.88
CA PRO A 84 -27.24 -11.41 -19.37
C PRO A 84 -27.27 -11.27 -17.84
N THR A 85 -26.58 -12.18 -17.17
CA THR A 85 -26.33 -12.08 -15.73
C THR A 85 -25.34 -10.95 -15.45
N HIS A 86 -25.30 -10.42 -14.23
CA HIS A 86 -24.38 -9.36 -13.75
C HIS A 86 -22.90 -9.56 -14.14
N TRP A 87 -22.50 -10.77 -14.49
CA TRP A 87 -21.18 -11.14 -15.01
C TRP A 87 -20.90 -10.68 -16.44
N SER A 88 -21.93 -10.45 -17.26
CA SER A 88 -21.76 -9.98 -18.64
C SER A 88 -21.28 -8.52 -18.68
N VAL A 89 -21.61 -7.72 -17.69
CA VAL A 89 -21.17 -6.33 -17.57
C VAL A 89 -19.68 -6.24 -17.24
N LEU A 90 -19.17 -7.12 -16.38
CA LEU A 90 -17.73 -7.23 -16.08
C LEU A 90 -16.92 -7.80 -17.26
N LEU A 91 -17.52 -8.66 -18.11
CA LEU A 91 -16.87 -9.15 -19.32
C LEU A 91 -16.80 -8.06 -20.41
N ALA A 92 -17.81 -7.19 -20.50
CA ALA A 92 -17.80 -6.07 -21.45
C ALA A 92 -16.72 -5.03 -21.12
N MET A 93 -16.37 -4.83 -19.84
CA MET A 93 -15.20 -4.05 -19.44
C MET A 93 -13.87 -4.65 -19.92
N ARG A 94 -13.85 -5.93 -20.32
CA ARG A 94 -12.66 -6.68 -20.72
C ARG A 94 -12.30 -6.59 -22.20
N TYR A 95 -13.20 -6.17 -23.06
CA TYR A 95 -13.05 -6.35 -24.52
C TYR A 95 -12.95 -5.06 -25.35
N GLY A 96 -12.82 -3.89 -24.73
CA GLY A 96 -12.99 -2.60 -25.42
C GLY A 96 -11.76 -1.88 -25.95
N LEU A 97 -10.53 -2.32 -25.69
CA LEU A 97 -9.36 -1.52 -26.07
C LEU A 97 -8.28 -2.32 -26.80
N GLN A 98 -8.44 -2.50 -28.11
CA GLN A 98 -7.33 -2.66 -29.07
C GLN A 98 -7.71 -2.05 -30.41
N GLY A 99 -7.14 -0.92 -30.67
CA GLY A 99 -7.05 -0.33 -32.00
C GLY A 99 -5.85 0.61 -32.01
N ASN A 100 -4.78 0.21 -32.72
CA ASN A 100 -3.75 1.14 -33.15
C ASN A 100 -4.39 2.08 -34.16
N HIS A 101 -4.89 3.20 -33.74
CA HIS A 101 -5.07 4.40 -34.58
C HIS A 101 -5.25 5.60 -33.64
N ARG A 102 -4.55 6.67 -33.92
CA ARG A 102 -4.97 8.02 -33.55
C ARG A 102 -6.29 8.26 -34.29
N GLU A 103 -7.38 7.74 -33.77
CA GLU A 103 -8.70 8.25 -34.10
C GLU A 103 -9.01 9.36 -33.13
N ASP A 104 -9.21 10.55 -33.70
CA ASP A 104 -9.77 11.69 -33.00
C ASP A 104 -11.02 11.24 -32.26
N PHE A 105 -10.94 11.24 -30.93
CA PHE A 105 -12.05 10.91 -30.05
C PHE A 105 -13.07 12.08 -30.11
N LYS A 106 -13.80 12.20 -31.20
CA LYS A 106 -15.00 13.02 -31.27
C LYS A 106 -16.11 12.27 -30.56
N MET A 107 -16.30 12.56 -29.27
CA MET A 107 -17.47 12.09 -28.54
C MET A 107 -18.72 12.76 -29.15
N THR A 108 -19.58 11.93 -29.75
CA THR A 108 -20.92 12.38 -30.15
C THR A 108 -21.74 12.58 -28.86
N LYS A 109 -22.01 13.82 -28.50
CA LYS A 109 -22.84 14.17 -27.32
C LYS A 109 -24.28 13.75 -27.60
N THR A 110 -24.74 12.69 -26.95
CA THR A 110 -26.09 12.17 -27.06
C THR A 110 -26.99 12.44 -25.85
N ASN A 111 -26.44 12.97 -24.74
CA ASN A 111 -27.19 13.28 -23.52
C ASN A 111 -26.76 14.62 -22.91
N ASP A 112 -27.69 15.40 -22.39
CA ASP A 112 -27.44 16.66 -21.68
C ASP A 112 -26.49 16.50 -20.50
N ILE A 113 -26.45 15.34 -19.86
CA ILE A 113 -25.58 15.04 -18.70
C ILE A 113 -24.08 14.98 -19.05
N LEU A 114 -23.74 14.80 -20.33
CA LEU A 114 -22.35 14.79 -20.83
C LEU A 114 -21.96 16.10 -21.50
N SER A 115 -22.81 17.11 -21.44
CA SER A 115 -22.45 18.47 -21.91
C SER A 115 -21.41 19.10 -20.99
N ASN A 116 -20.55 19.96 -21.53
CA ASN A 116 -19.54 20.69 -20.73
C ASN A 116 -20.20 21.49 -19.59
N GLU A 117 -21.40 22.04 -19.82
CA GLU A 117 -22.17 22.75 -18.80
C GLU A 117 -22.59 21.85 -17.65
N SER A 118 -23.12 20.66 -17.95
CA SER A 118 -23.54 19.68 -16.93
C SER A 118 -22.35 19.03 -16.20
N LEU A 119 -21.23 18.85 -16.88
CA LEU A 119 -20.00 18.32 -16.28
C LEU A 119 -19.25 19.35 -15.44
N GLY A 120 -19.36 20.64 -15.80
CA GLY A 120 -18.59 21.74 -15.21
C GLY A 120 -17.16 21.85 -15.77
N PHE A 121 -16.81 21.05 -16.78
CA PHE A 121 -15.50 21.03 -17.44
C PHE A 121 -15.61 20.55 -18.89
N ASP A 122 -14.58 20.84 -19.68
CA ASP A 122 -14.44 20.32 -21.05
C ASP A 122 -13.51 19.08 -21.03
N PRO A 123 -14.01 17.86 -21.35
CA PRO A 123 -13.22 16.64 -21.35
C PRO A 123 -12.04 16.65 -22.31
N ASP A 124 -12.17 17.30 -23.49
CA ASP A 124 -11.11 17.35 -24.49
C ASP A 124 -9.96 18.24 -24.02
N VAL A 125 -10.28 19.38 -23.39
CA VAL A 125 -9.31 20.30 -22.78
C VAL A 125 -8.55 19.59 -21.64
N LEU A 126 -9.27 18.85 -20.78
CA LEU A 126 -8.62 18.09 -19.70
C LEU A 126 -7.74 16.98 -20.22
N ALA A 127 -8.18 16.23 -21.24
CA ALA A 127 -7.37 15.17 -21.85
C ALA A 127 -6.08 15.73 -22.45
N GLN A 128 -6.15 16.87 -23.11
CA GLN A 128 -4.97 17.56 -23.64
C GLN A 128 -4.03 18.00 -22.49
N ARG A 129 -4.57 18.62 -21.43
CA ARG A 129 -3.77 19.03 -20.26
C ARG A 129 -3.07 17.84 -19.61
N TYR A 130 -3.75 16.71 -19.45
CA TYR A 130 -3.13 15.48 -18.89
C TYR A 130 -1.97 14.99 -19.76
N ALA A 131 -2.11 15.05 -21.08
CA ALA A 131 -1.05 14.67 -22.01
C ALA A 131 0.17 15.61 -21.92
N GLU A 132 -0.06 16.92 -21.87
CA GLU A 132 0.99 17.94 -21.74
C GLU A 132 1.75 17.76 -20.42
N GLU A 133 1.03 17.62 -19.30
CA GLU A 133 1.63 17.41 -17.98
C GLU A 133 2.40 16.09 -17.87
N ARG A 134 1.97 15.07 -18.61
CA ARG A 134 2.70 13.81 -18.72
C ARG A 134 4.02 13.99 -19.49
N GLU A 135 3.98 14.54 -20.70
CA GLU A 135 5.16 14.73 -21.55
C GLU A 135 6.25 15.58 -20.87
N LYS A 136 5.86 16.61 -20.15
CA LYS A 136 6.74 17.46 -19.33
C LYS A 136 7.58 16.67 -18.34
N ARG A 137 7.10 15.52 -17.84
CA ARG A 137 7.71 14.73 -16.76
C ARG A 137 8.40 13.46 -17.22
N ILE A 138 8.34 13.12 -18.52
CA ILE A 138 9.04 11.94 -19.05
C ILE A 138 10.53 12.23 -19.12
N ARG A 139 11.32 11.37 -18.45
CA ARG A 139 12.79 11.42 -18.47
C ARG A 139 13.36 10.31 -19.35
N PRO A 140 14.40 10.57 -20.12
CA PRO A 140 15.05 9.55 -20.97
C PRO A 140 15.76 8.47 -20.14
N ASP A 141 16.24 8.80 -18.93
CA ASP A 141 16.94 7.92 -18.01
C ASP A 141 15.99 7.02 -17.18
N ALA A 142 14.68 7.31 -17.17
CA ALA A 142 13.66 6.46 -16.57
C ALA A 142 14.03 5.95 -15.15
N GLU A 143 14.14 4.63 -14.95
CA GLU A 143 14.49 4.04 -13.64
C GLU A 143 15.96 4.28 -13.24
N THR A 144 16.86 4.57 -14.20
CA THR A 144 18.26 4.85 -13.86
C THR A 144 18.48 6.24 -13.26
N GLN A 145 17.44 7.06 -13.18
CA GLN A 145 17.44 8.29 -12.38
C GLN A 145 17.62 8.05 -10.87
N PHE A 146 17.45 6.81 -10.42
CA PHE A 146 17.62 6.43 -9.02
C PHE A 146 18.88 5.60 -8.83
N VAL A 147 19.60 5.86 -7.73
CA VAL A 147 20.74 5.02 -7.32
C VAL A 147 20.23 3.63 -6.97
N GLN A 148 20.82 2.62 -7.60
CA GLN A 148 20.57 1.23 -7.19
C GLN A 148 21.32 0.97 -5.89
N LEU A 149 20.59 0.83 -4.80
CA LEU A 149 21.16 0.46 -3.52
C LEU A 149 21.44 -1.06 -3.50
N SER A 150 22.70 -1.40 -3.33
CA SER A 150 23.19 -2.77 -3.07
C SER A 150 24.12 -2.72 -1.88
N HIS A 151 24.46 -3.87 -1.30
CA HIS A 151 25.38 -3.93 -0.17
C HIS A 151 26.79 -3.42 -0.51
N ASP A 152 27.14 -3.31 -1.78
CA ASP A 152 28.40 -2.74 -2.27
C ASP A 152 28.32 -1.22 -2.58
N SER A 153 27.13 -0.62 -2.43
CA SER A 153 26.96 0.80 -2.73
C SER A 153 27.52 1.69 -1.61
N PRO A 154 27.98 2.92 -1.91
CA PRO A 154 28.46 3.86 -0.88
C PRO A 154 27.40 4.20 0.20
N PHE A 155 26.15 3.97 -0.11
CA PHE A 155 25.01 4.26 0.77
C PHE A 155 24.43 3.01 1.46
N ALA A 156 25.07 1.82 1.25
CA ALA A 156 24.58 0.54 1.76
C ALA A 156 24.40 0.59 3.27
N ASN A 157 25.42 0.99 3.99
CA ASN A 157 25.41 1.06 5.44
C ASN A 157 24.21 1.86 5.95
N LYS A 158 24.08 3.10 5.49
CA LYS A 158 23.07 4.07 5.95
C LYS A 158 21.62 3.67 5.61
N TYR A 159 21.37 2.98 4.49
CA TYR A 159 20.00 2.78 3.99
C TYR A 159 19.56 1.32 3.90
N LEU A 160 20.48 0.36 3.97
CA LEU A 160 20.18 -1.07 3.92
C LEU A 160 20.56 -1.82 5.19
N GLU A 161 21.76 -1.54 5.76
CA GLU A 161 22.38 -2.38 6.77
C GLU A 161 22.14 -1.87 8.20
N GLU A 162 22.17 -0.55 8.39
CA GLU A 162 21.93 0.03 9.72
C GLU A 162 20.47 -0.02 10.12
N ASP A 163 20.24 -0.43 11.37
CA ASP A 163 18.98 -0.26 12.06
C ASP A 163 19.13 0.89 13.09
N PRO A 164 18.66 2.11 12.75
CA PRO A 164 18.83 3.26 13.64
C PRO A 164 17.92 3.19 14.89
N TYR A 165 17.08 2.17 14.99
CA TYR A 165 16.08 2.08 16.05
C TYR A 165 16.44 1.10 17.16
N SER A 166 17.60 0.42 17.07
CA SER A 166 18.04 -0.54 18.08
C SER A 166 19.55 -0.73 18.07
N GLU A 167 20.08 -1.15 19.22
CA GLU A 167 21.46 -1.60 19.33
C GLU A 167 21.68 -2.92 18.57
N THR A 168 22.90 -3.16 18.09
CA THR A 168 23.26 -4.38 17.38
C THR A 168 23.18 -5.59 18.30
N LEU A 169 22.40 -6.58 17.92
CA LEU A 169 22.24 -7.84 18.64
C LEU A 169 23.42 -8.76 18.34
N GLU A 170 24.23 -9.07 19.36
CA GLU A 170 25.30 -10.06 19.25
C GLU A 170 24.77 -11.47 19.41
N ARG A 171 25.09 -12.38 18.48
CA ARG A 171 24.77 -13.80 18.56
C ARG A 171 25.77 -14.65 17.77
N ALA A 172 25.89 -15.92 18.14
CA ALA A 172 26.66 -16.88 17.37
C ALA A 172 25.93 -17.25 16.07
N PRO A 173 26.67 -17.62 14.99
CA PRO A 173 26.09 -18.15 13.75
C PRO A 173 25.26 -19.41 13.98
N LEU A 174 24.13 -19.51 13.29
CA LEU A 174 23.21 -20.65 13.33
C LEU A 174 23.56 -21.67 12.21
N LYS A 175 23.46 -22.96 12.54
CA LYS A 175 23.75 -24.10 11.63
C LYS A 175 22.71 -25.21 11.73
N ASP A 176 21.52 -24.86 12.18
CA ASP A 176 20.44 -25.81 12.39
C ASP A 176 19.57 -26.00 11.14
N GLN A 177 18.59 -26.85 11.27
CA GLN A 177 17.64 -27.22 10.23
C GLN A 177 16.23 -26.86 10.68
N ARG A 178 15.38 -26.43 9.74
CA ARG A 178 13.97 -26.10 9.94
C ARG A 178 13.09 -26.72 8.85
N GLU A 179 11.83 -26.96 9.17
CA GLU A 179 10.85 -27.34 8.14
C GLU A 179 10.60 -26.16 7.19
N VAL A 180 10.37 -24.96 7.73
CA VAL A 180 10.14 -23.75 6.94
C VAL A 180 11.01 -22.59 7.43
N ILE A 181 11.70 -21.91 6.50
CA ILE A 181 12.27 -20.59 6.75
C ILE A 181 11.47 -19.56 5.95
N VAL A 182 10.96 -18.55 6.65
CA VAL A 182 10.27 -17.40 6.07
C VAL A 182 11.22 -16.20 6.09
N ILE A 183 11.43 -15.57 4.94
CA ILE A 183 12.35 -14.44 4.79
C ILE A 183 11.55 -13.13 4.78
N GLY A 184 11.72 -12.35 5.83
CA GLY A 184 11.02 -11.10 6.11
C GLY A 184 9.94 -11.22 7.18
N GLY A 185 9.97 -10.31 8.16
CA GLY A 185 9.07 -10.25 9.32
C GLY A 185 7.98 -9.16 9.21
N GLY A 186 7.67 -8.70 7.98
CA GLY A 186 6.54 -7.84 7.70
C GLY A 186 5.22 -8.62 7.58
N TRP A 187 4.13 -7.96 7.13
CA TRP A 187 2.82 -8.61 6.97
C TRP A 187 2.88 -9.90 6.17
N VAL A 188 3.69 -9.95 5.11
CA VAL A 188 3.82 -11.15 4.27
C VAL A 188 4.31 -12.33 5.06
N GLY A 189 5.45 -12.20 5.73
CA GLY A 189 6.06 -13.29 6.50
C GLY A 189 5.23 -13.66 7.72
N MET A 190 4.72 -12.68 8.46
CA MET A 190 3.90 -12.93 9.64
C MET A 190 2.59 -13.65 9.31
N LEU A 191 1.88 -13.24 8.24
CA LEU A 191 0.68 -13.94 7.78
C LEU A 191 0.99 -15.36 7.31
N THR A 192 2.10 -15.53 6.56
CA THR A 192 2.54 -16.85 6.13
C THR A 192 2.80 -17.76 7.33
N ALA A 193 3.55 -17.30 8.33
CA ALA A 193 3.85 -18.07 9.54
C ALA A 193 2.59 -18.35 10.38
N ALA A 194 1.68 -17.38 10.52
CA ALA A 194 0.41 -17.57 11.21
C ALA A 194 -0.48 -18.61 10.53
N ARG A 195 -0.61 -18.57 9.20
CA ARG A 195 -1.38 -19.58 8.45
C ARG A 195 -0.73 -20.97 8.45
N LEU A 196 0.61 -21.04 8.43
CA LEU A 196 1.35 -22.30 8.64
C LEU A 196 1.05 -22.90 10.03
N SER A 197 1.13 -22.09 11.08
CA SER A 197 0.78 -22.52 12.44
C SER A 197 -0.66 -23.05 12.53
N GLN A 198 -1.63 -22.36 11.92
CA GLN A 198 -3.01 -22.81 11.85
C GLN A 198 -3.20 -24.11 11.03
N ALA A 199 -2.31 -24.37 10.07
CA ALA A 199 -2.28 -25.61 9.28
C ALA A 199 -1.51 -26.74 9.95
N GLY A 200 -1.01 -26.55 11.19
CA GLY A 200 -0.28 -27.54 11.97
C GLY A 200 1.22 -27.60 11.69
N ILE A 201 1.78 -26.66 10.96
CA ILE A 201 3.23 -26.52 10.70
C ILE A 201 3.81 -25.53 11.70
N HIS A 202 4.56 -26.04 12.69
CA HIS A 202 5.06 -25.23 13.81
C HIS A 202 6.59 -25.04 13.80
N ASP A 203 7.35 -25.85 13.04
CA ASP A 203 8.80 -25.67 12.88
C ASP A 203 9.08 -24.63 11.80
N VAL A 204 8.83 -23.37 12.18
CA VAL A 204 8.92 -22.19 11.30
C VAL A 204 9.86 -21.17 11.90
N ARG A 205 10.87 -20.74 11.13
CA ARG A 205 11.75 -19.62 11.49
C ARG A 205 11.50 -18.43 10.59
N ILE A 206 11.34 -17.25 11.17
CA ILE A 206 11.34 -15.97 10.43
C ILE A 206 12.73 -15.36 10.51
N VAL A 207 13.30 -14.95 9.37
CA VAL A 207 14.55 -14.19 9.26
C VAL A 207 14.19 -12.75 8.88
N GLU A 208 14.47 -11.79 9.76
CA GLU A 208 14.10 -10.38 9.60
C GLU A 208 15.34 -9.47 9.73
N SER A 209 15.44 -8.50 8.81
CA SER A 209 16.52 -7.50 8.79
C SER A 209 16.41 -6.44 9.88
N GLY A 210 15.21 -6.13 10.32
CA GLY A 210 14.97 -5.25 11.47
C GLY A 210 15.14 -5.95 12.81
N SER A 211 15.09 -5.18 13.88
CA SER A 211 15.18 -5.71 15.25
C SER A 211 13.85 -6.22 15.78
N ASP A 212 12.76 -6.08 15.03
CA ASP A 212 11.44 -6.55 15.41
C ASP A 212 10.56 -6.82 14.18
N PHE A 213 9.41 -7.46 14.40
CA PHE A 213 8.38 -7.63 13.40
C PHE A 213 7.75 -6.30 12.99
N GLY A 214 7.10 -6.28 11.81
CA GLY A 214 6.35 -5.13 11.32
C GLY A 214 6.71 -4.72 9.90
N GLY A 215 7.94 -5.01 9.43
CA GLY A 215 8.39 -4.70 8.07
C GLY A 215 8.19 -3.21 7.73
N THR A 216 7.31 -2.89 6.79
CA THR A 216 7.00 -1.49 6.42
C THR A 216 6.68 -0.61 7.63
N TRP A 217 5.97 -1.12 8.63
CA TRP A 217 5.55 -0.38 9.82
C TRP A 217 6.62 -0.34 10.91
N TYR A 218 7.60 -1.22 10.84
CA TYR A 218 8.83 -1.13 11.62
C TYR A 218 9.75 -0.03 11.09
N TRP A 219 9.96 0.01 9.75
CA TRP A 219 10.92 0.91 9.12
C TRP A 219 10.38 2.32 8.89
N ASN A 220 9.09 2.49 8.59
CA ASN A 220 8.49 3.78 8.26
C ASN A 220 7.84 4.40 9.50
N ARG A 221 8.69 5.03 10.31
CA ARG A 221 8.31 5.70 11.57
C ARG A 221 8.20 7.21 11.43
N TYR A 222 8.24 7.75 10.21
CA TYR A 222 8.14 9.19 9.98
C TYR A 222 6.84 9.77 10.57
N PRO A 223 6.85 11.05 11.01
CA PRO A 223 5.69 11.64 11.67
C PRO A 223 4.47 11.69 10.72
N GLY A 224 3.30 11.38 11.26
CA GLY A 224 2.06 11.32 10.49
C GLY A 224 1.87 10.07 9.64
N ALA A 225 2.79 9.09 9.68
CA ALA A 225 2.64 7.82 8.96
C ALA A 225 1.34 7.12 9.38
N GLN A 226 0.50 6.78 8.38
CA GLN A 226 -0.86 6.28 8.60
C GLN A 226 -1.27 5.35 7.46
N CYS A 227 -2.15 4.39 7.72
CA CYS A 227 -2.73 3.60 6.65
C CYS A 227 -3.71 4.44 5.80
N ASP A 228 -3.75 4.16 4.52
CA ASP A 228 -4.63 4.84 3.55
C ASP A 228 -5.93 4.07 3.27
N ILE A 229 -6.03 2.86 3.76
CA ILE A 229 -7.24 2.02 3.79
C ILE A 229 -7.74 1.95 5.22
N GLU A 230 -9.04 1.79 5.42
CA GLU A 230 -9.59 1.66 6.77
C GLU A 230 -8.93 0.50 7.54
N SER A 231 -8.60 0.76 8.80
CA SER A 231 -7.85 -0.16 9.67
C SER A 231 -8.53 -1.52 9.83
N TYR A 232 -9.85 -1.52 9.87
CA TYR A 232 -10.67 -2.73 10.07
C TYR A 232 -10.54 -3.75 8.92
N SER A 233 -10.21 -3.26 7.72
CA SER A 233 -9.96 -4.10 6.54
C SER A 233 -8.46 -4.32 6.30
N TYR A 234 -7.62 -3.36 6.67
CA TYR A 234 -6.19 -3.38 6.37
C TYR A 234 -5.36 -4.17 7.39
N LEU A 235 -5.56 -3.95 8.72
CA LEU A 235 -4.81 -4.68 9.74
C LEU A 235 -5.22 -6.16 9.69
N PRO A 236 -4.29 -7.10 9.51
CA PRO A 236 -4.64 -8.50 9.38
C PRO A 236 -4.90 -9.15 10.75
N LEU A 237 -5.62 -10.28 10.76
CA LEU A 237 -5.80 -11.15 11.93
C LEU A 237 -6.42 -10.44 13.16
N LEU A 238 -7.31 -9.47 12.92
CA LEU A 238 -7.97 -8.73 14.01
C LEU A 238 -8.88 -9.66 14.85
N GLU A 239 -9.62 -10.56 14.19
CA GLU A 239 -10.48 -11.52 14.89
C GLU A 239 -9.66 -12.52 15.69
N GLU A 240 -8.59 -13.07 15.08
CA GLU A 240 -7.72 -14.06 15.74
C GLU A 240 -7.02 -13.46 16.97
N THR A 241 -6.60 -12.21 16.90
CA THR A 241 -5.94 -11.51 18.02
C THR A 241 -6.91 -10.84 18.99
N GLY A 242 -8.22 -10.83 18.69
CA GLY A 242 -9.24 -10.17 19.50
C GLY A 242 -9.05 -8.66 19.60
N TYR A 243 -8.50 -8.03 18.57
CA TYR A 243 -8.21 -6.60 18.58
C TYR A 243 -9.12 -5.82 17.64
N VAL A 244 -9.61 -4.67 18.09
CA VAL A 244 -10.32 -3.70 17.25
C VAL A 244 -9.49 -2.40 17.24
N PRO A 245 -9.11 -1.87 16.05
CA PRO A 245 -8.36 -0.63 15.95
C PRO A 245 -9.09 0.56 16.60
N LYS A 246 -8.31 1.49 17.17
CA LYS A 246 -8.84 2.68 17.87
C LYS A 246 -9.39 3.73 16.90
N LEU A 247 -8.83 3.76 15.68
CA LEU A 247 -9.18 4.74 14.66
C LEU A 247 -9.59 4.02 13.37
N ARG A 248 -10.46 4.66 12.60
CA ARG A 248 -10.81 4.19 11.25
C ARG A 248 -9.58 4.07 10.36
N TYR A 249 -8.62 4.98 10.49
CA TYR A 249 -7.34 4.95 9.82
C TYR A 249 -6.23 5.06 10.86
N SER A 250 -5.65 3.92 11.23
CA SER A 250 -4.62 3.83 12.27
C SER A 250 -3.31 4.48 11.86
N TYR A 251 -2.64 5.10 12.82
CA TYR A 251 -1.27 5.56 12.66
C TYR A 251 -0.28 4.39 12.74
N ALA A 252 0.92 4.61 12.19
CA ALA A 252 1.97 3.61 12.10
C ALA A 252 2.32 2.97 13.45
N SER A 253 2.29 3.72 14.54
CA SER A 253 2.54 3.21 15.89
C SER A 253 1.53 2.13 16.30
N GLU A 254 0.25 2.34 16.09
CA GLU A 254 -0.80 1.35 16.38
C GLU A 254 -0.68 0.11 15.49
N ILE A 255 -0.32 0.31 14.21
CA ILE A 255 -0.12 -0.79 13.26
C ILE A 255 1.12 -1.62 13.64
N TYR A 256 2.18 -0.97 14.08
CA TYR A 256 3.38 -1.64 14.58
C TYR A 256 3.10 -2.43 15.87
N GLU A 257 2.40 -1.83 16.84
CA GLU A 257 1.92 -2.53 18.03
C GLU A 257 1.07 -3.77 17.68
N HIS A 258 0.27 -3.68 16.61
CA HIS A 258 -0.51 -4.81 16.15
C HIS A 258 0.37 -5.91 15.53
N ALA A 259 1.45 -5.57 14.83
CA ALA A 259 2.41 -6.57 14.38
C ALA A 259 3.04 -7.32 15.56
N GLN A 260 3.45 -6.61 16.60
CA GLN A 260 3.95 -7.23 17.83
C GLN A 260 2.89 -8.13 18.51
N ARG A 261 1.60 -7.73 18.47
CA ARG A 261 0.48 -8.52 18.98
C ARG A 261 0.33 -9.83 18.22
N ILE A 262 0.41 -9.80 16.88
CA ILE A 262 0.40 -11.01 16.03
C ILE A 262 1.60 -11.90 16.36
N GLY A 263 2.80 -11.33 16.45
CA GLY A 263 4.02 -12.06 16.80
C GLY A 263 3.91 -12.81 18.12
N LYS A 264 3.31 -12.17 19.14
CA LYS A 264 3.05 -12.77 20.46
C LYS A 264 1.93 -13.81 20.41
N HIS A 265 0.83 -13.51 19.71
CA HIS A 265 -0.34 -14.40 19.64
C HIS A 265 -0.01 -15.76 18.99
N PHE A 266 0.80 -15.74 17.93
CA PHE A 266 1.22 -16.95 17.21
C PHE A 266 2.58 -17.50 17.65
N ASP A 267 3.17 -17.01 18.76
CA ASP A 267 4.48 -17.42 19.29
C ASP A 267 5.63 -17.30 18.27
N LEU A 268 5.56 -16.32 17.36
CA LEU A 268 6.51 -16.17 16.26
C LEU A 268 7.91 -15.72 16.73
N TYR A 269 7.99 -15.08 17.91
CA TYR A 269 9.26 -14.61 18.48
C TYR A 269 10.21 -15.74 18.87
N LYS A 270 9.66 -16.91 19.21
CA LYS A 270 10.41 -18.05 19.76
C LYS A 270 11.59 -18.49 18.89
N ASP A 271 11.39 -18.57 17.61
CA ASP A 271 12.39 -19.07 16.64
C ASP A 271 12.80 -18.01 15.61
N ALA A 272 12.34 -16.75 15.74
CA ALA A 272 12.71 -15.66 14.87
C ALA A 272 14.17 -15.22 15.07
N VAL A 273 14.81 -14.80 13.99
CA VAL A 273 16.13 -14.17 14.02
C VAL A 273 16.05 -12.77 13.41
N PHE A 274 16.36 -11.78 14.22
CA PHE A 274 16.30 -10.38 13.88
C PHE A 274 17.68 -9.83 13.50
N GLN A 275 17.72 -8.61 12.93
CA GLN A 275 18.91 -7.92 12.42
C GLN A 275 19.75 -8.85 11.53
N THR A 276 19.06 -9.64 10.73
CA THR A 276 19.66 -10.68 9.92
C THR A 276 19.06 -10.65 8.52
N TRP A 277 19.88 -10.47 7.50
CA TRP A 277 19.43 -10.57 6.11
C TRP A 277 20.10 -11.72 5.38
N VAL A 278 19.31 -12.36 4.52
CA VAL A 278 19.78 -13.48 3.72
C VAL A 278 20.69 -12.98 2.61
N THR A 279 21.86 -13.59 2.46
CA THR A 279 22.86 -13.27 1.45
C THR A 279 22.84 -14.21 0.24
N GLU A 280 22.39 -15.45 0.43
CA GLU A 280 22.23 -16.44 -0.65
C GLU A 280 21.19 -17.51 -0.27
N LEU A 281 20.48 -18.04 -1.26
CA LEU A 281 19.66 -19.24 -1.20
C LEU A 281 20.15 -20.24 -2.25
N ARG A 282 20.41 -21.50 -1.84
CA ARG A 282 20.90 -22.55 -2.74
C ARG A 282 20.16 -23.85 -2.49
N TRP A 283 19.61 -24.43 -3.54
CA TRP A 283 19.00 -25.76 -3.47
C TRP A 283 20.07 -26.85 -3.41
N LEU A 284 19.97 -27.74 -2.41
CA LEU A 284 20.83 -28.90 -2.22
C LEU A 284 20.05 -30.13 -2.70
N GLU A 285 20.30 -30.56 -3.92
CA GLU A 285 19.51 -31.61 -4.56
C GLU A 285 19.57 -32.96 -3.81
N ASP A 286 20.76 -33.37 -3.37
CA ASP A 286 20.98 -34.62 -2.63
C ASP A 286 20.25 -34.63 -1.28
N GLU A 287 20.06 -33.47 -0.66
CA GLU A 287 19.37 -33.33 0.63
C GLU A 287 17.88 -32.99 0.48
N SER A 288 17.43 -32.59 -0.72
CA SER A 288 16.10 -32.01 -0.96
C SER A 288 15.80 -30.85 -0.01
N MET A 289 16.77 -29.95 0.20
CA MET A 289 16.70 -28.85 1.13
C MET A 289 17.35 -27.58 0.55
N TRP A 290 16.95 -26.46 1.08
CA TRP A 290 17.59 -25.16 0.82
C TRP A 290 18.70 -24.89 1.83
N LEU A 291 19.87 -24.46 1.37
CA LEU A 291 20.90 -23.81 2.18
C LEU A 291 20.60 -22.31 2.21
N VAL A 292 20.50 -21.76 3.41
CA VAL A 292 20.24 -20.34 3.67
C VAL A 292 21.47 -19.74 4.32
N THR A 293 22.15 -18.83 3.64
CA THR A 293 23.27 -18.08 4.21
C THR A 293 22.87 -16.65 4.55
N THR A 294 23.49 -16.06 5.56
CA THR A 294 23.15 -14.71 6.04
C THR A 294 24.40 -13.88 6.30
N ASN A 295 24.21 -12.57 6.44
CA ASN A 295 25.25 -11.61 6.84
C ASN A 295 25.90 -11.93 8.20
N ARG A 296 25.23 -12.77 9.02
CA ARG A 296 25.72 -13.19 10.35
C ARG A 296 26.56 -14.47 10.31
N GLY A 297 26.86 -14.99 9.10
CA GLY A 297 27.57 -16.26 8.91
C GLY A 297 26.73 -17.49 9.21
N ASP A 298 25.43 -17.37 9.27
CA ASP A 298 24.52 -18.51 9.38
C ASP A 298 24.61 -19.38 8.13
N THR A 299 24.46 -20.68 8.32
CA THR A 299 24.35 -21.70 7.26
C THR A 299 23.24 -22.67 7.63
N MET A 300 22.01 -22.15 7.64
CA MET A 300 20.81 -22.90 8.02
C MET A 300 20.31 -23.75 6.85
N ARG A 301 19.59 -24.82 7.16
CA ARG A 301 18.88 -25.64 6.17
C ARG A 301 17.38 -25.50 6.35
N ALA A 302 16.64 -25.52 5.25
CA ALA A 302 15.18 -25.50 5.26
C ALA A 302 14.60 -26.39 4.18
N ARG A 303 13.55 -27.16 4.51
CA ARG A 303 12.81 -27.90 3.50
C ARG A 303 12.05 -26.95 2.57
N HIS A 304 11.44 -25.92 3.12
CA HIS A 304 10.66 -24.94 2.39
C HIS A 304 11.16 -23.52 2.66
N ILE A 305 11.21 -22.69 1.61
CA ILE A 305 11.49 -21.26 1.71
C ILE A 305 10.26 -20.46 1.30
N CYS A 306 9.86 -19.52 2.15
CA CYS A 306 8.82 -18.54 1.86
C CYS A 306 9.46 -17.15 1.76
N LEU A 307 9.54 -16.57 0.55
CA LEU A 307 10.06 -15.23 0.33
C LEU A 307 8.99 -14.19 0.68
N GLY A 308 9.07 -13.61 1.85
CA GLY A 308 8.13 -12.63 2.41
C GLY A 308 8.68 -11.22 2.51
N THR A 309 9.62 -10.83 1.64
CA THR A 309 10.34 -9.56 1.71
C THR A 309 9.49 -8.31 1.45
N GLY A 310 8.27 -8.48 0.95
CA GLY A 310 7.37 -7.37 0.61
C GLY A 310 7.87 -6.50 -0.56
N PRO A 311 7.04 -5.53 -1.01
CA PRO A 311 7.37 -4.68 -2.14
C PRO A 311 8.15 -3.40 -1.76
N ALA A 312 8.03 -2.91 -0.54
CA ALA A 312 8.64 -1.66 -0.07
C ALA A 312 9.84 -1.95 0.86
N ASN A 313 10.72 -2.86 0.44
CA ASN A 313 11.87 -3.29 1.22
C ASN A 313 13.17 -2.52 0.88
N ARG A 314 13.29 -1.96 -0.34
CA ARG A 314 14.46 -1.18 -0.76
C ARG A 314 14.07 0.27 -1.02
N PRO A 315 14.65 1.24 -0.29
CA PRO A 315 14.41 2.65 -0.56
C PRO A 315 15.03 3.07 -1.91
N ARG A 316 14.41 4.07 -2.54
CA ARG A 316 14.96 4.74 -3.72
C ARG A 316 15.70 5.99 -3.30
N LEU A 317 16.98 6.09 -3.59
CA LEU A 317 17.72 7.33 -3.45
C LEU A 317 17.81 8.01 -4.83
N PRO A 318 17.43 9.29 -4.97
CA PRO A 318 17.54 9.96 -6.27
C PRO A 318 19.01 10.12 -6.66
N GLY A 319 19.33 9.82 -7.91
CA GLY A 319 20.68 9.97 -8.50
C GLY A 319 20.96 11.43 -8.87
N ILE A 320 20.75 12.34 -7.92
CA ILE A 320 21.01 13.77 -8.11
C ILE A 320 22.53 14.00 -8.06
N PRO A 321 23.12 14.70 -9.06
CA PRO A 321 24.54 15.06 -9.04
C PRO A 321 24.93 15.73 -7.71
N GLY A 322 25.98 15.24 -7.06
CA GLY A 322 26.50 15.79 -5.80
C GLY A 322 25.76 15.32 -4.55
N VAL A 323 24.87 14.33 -4.62
CA VAL A 323 24.15 13.80 -3.44
C VAL A 323 25.07 13.35 -2.31
N GLU A 324 26.29 12.90 -2.64
CA GLU A 324 27.36 12.50 -1.70
C GLU A 324 28.16 13.66 -1.12
N GLN A 325 28.03 14.88 -1.66
CA GLN A 325 28.84 16.04 -1.28
C GLN A 325 28.22 16.86 -0.15
N PHE A 326 26.94 16.64 0.12
CA PHE A 326 26.21 17.42 1.11
C PHE A 326 26.81 17.25 2.52
N LYS A 327 27.19 18.35 3.14
CA LYS A 327 27.80 18.39 4.48
C LYS A 327 26.78 18.55 5.61
N GLY A 328 25.55 18.94 5.29
CA GLY A 328 24.46 18.98 6.23
C GLY A 328 23.92 17.60 6.59
N HIS A 329 22.88 17.55 7.39
CA HIS A 329 22.24 16.28 7.74
C HIS A 329 21.31 15.78 6.63
N SER A 330 21.31 14.47 6.36
CA SER A 330 20.38 13.93 5.36
C SER A 330 19.96 12.51 5.71
N PHE A 331 18.70 12.16 5.43
CA PHE A 331 18.18 10.81 5.60
C PHE A 331 16.99 10.53 4.67
N HIS A 332 16.72 9.26 4.44
CA HIS A 332 15.50 8.81 3.76
C HIS A 332 14.38 8.61 4.79
N THR A 333 13.14 8.90 4.43
CA THR A 333 11.98 8.81 5.33
C THR A 333 11.79 7.45 6.00
N CYS A 334 12.24 6.34 5.39
CA CYS A 334 12.21 5.00 6.00
C CYS A 334 13.34 4.77 7.04
N ARG A 335 14.18 5.72 7.26
CA ARG A 335 15.22 5.77 8.29
C ARG A 335 15.14 7.14 8.98
N TRP A 336 13.92 7.46 9.51
CA TRP A 336 13.69 8.76 10.14
C TRP A 336 14.57 8.93 11.39
N ASP A 337 15.29 10.02 11.41
CA ASP A 337 16.24 10.32 12.48
C ASP A 337 15.60 11.25 13.52
N TYR A 338 15.11 10.66 14.60
CA TYR A 338 14.52 11.41 15.73
C TYR A 338 15.58 12.00 16.67
N ASP A 339 16.81 11.51 16.66
CA ASP A 339 17.90 12.11 17.42
C ASP A 339 18.24 13.49 16.86
N TYR A 340 18.17 13.65 15.55
CA TYR A 340 18.35 14.93 14.87
C TYR A 340 17.08 15.80 14.91
N THR A 341 15.92 15.24 14.57
CA THR A 341 14.68 16.03 14.42
C THR A 341 13.99 16.32 15.75
N GLY A 342 14.27 15.52 16.77
CA GLY A 342 13.47 15.48 17.98
C GLY A 342 12.06 14.93 17.73
N GLY A 343 11.21 14.97 18.75
CA GLY A 343 9.80 14.58 18.63
C GLY A 343 9.55 13.06 18.53
N GLY A 344 8.56 12.68 17.72
CA GLY A 344 8.14 11.30 17.55
C GLY A 344 7.15 11.13 16.39
N PRO A 345 6.55 9.92 16.23
CA PRO A 345 5.61 9.62 15.16
C PRO A 345 4.36 10.53 15.09
N THR A 346 4.07 11.26 16.15
CA THR A 346 2.97 12.22 16.22
C THR A 346 3.40 13.67 15.95
N GLY A 347 4.69 13.93 15.62
CA GLY A 347 5.24 15.27 15.39
C GLY A 347 6.05 15.79 16.58
N GLY A 348 6.03 17.12 16.81
CA GLY A 348 6.79 17.76 17.87
C GLY A 348 8.30 17.80 17.60
N LEU A 349 8.71 18.00 16.35
CA LEU A 349 10.08 17.91 15.83
C LEU A 349 10.93 19.13 16.28
N ALA A 350 11.09 19.29 17.59
CA ALA A 350 11.70 20.47 18.20
C ALA A 350 13.16 20.71 17.76
N GLY A 351 13.90 19.68 17.35
CA GLY A 351 15.25 19.80 16.80
C GLY A 351 15.32 20.55 15.46
N LEU A 352 14.17 20.80 14.81
CA LEU A 352 14.08 21.52 13.54
C LEU A 352 13.72 23.02 13.70
N ALA A 353 13.48 23.50 14.91
CA ALA A 353 12.97 24.85 15.16
C ALA A 353 13.90 25.99 14.69
N ASP A 354 15.21 25.73 14.60
CA ASP A 354 16.21 26.65 14.07
C ASP A 354 16.75 26.27 12.69
N LYS A 355 16.22 25.20 12.06
CA LYS A 355 16.74 24.59 10.84
C LYS A 355 15.93 24.99 9.60
N THR A 356 16.64 25.15 8.49
CA THR A 356 16.10 25.17 7.14
C THR A 356 16.10 23.74 6.59
N VAL A 357 14.93 23.20 6.30
CA VAL A 357 14.73 21.80 5.91
C VAL A 357 14.25 21.71 4.47
N ALA A 358 14.82 20.81 3.70
CA ALA A 358 14.34 20.42 2.38
C ALA A 358 13.74 19.01 2.43
N ILE A 359 12.56 18.83 1.81
CA ILE A 359 12.03 17.50 1.50
C ILE A 359 11.95 17.33 -0.01
N ILE A 360 12.54 16.25 -0.53
CA ILE A 360 12.53 15.93 -1.96
C ILE A 360 11.51 14.83 -2.22
N GLY A 361 10.47 15.19 -3.00
CA GLY A 361 9.36 14.31 -3.35
C GLY A 361 8.06 14.67 -2.64
N THR A 362 6.93 14.42 -3.33
CA THR A 362 5.56 14.73 -2.88
C THR A 362 4.61 13.54 -3.01
N GLY A 363 5.14 12.30 -2.92
CA GLY A 363 4.33 11.08 -2.86
C GLY A 363 3.66 10.87 -1.50
N ALA A 364 3.04 9.69 -1.30
CA ALA A 364 2.25 9.38 -0.10
C ALA A 364 2.99 9.65 1.23
N THR A 365 4.28 9.36 1.29
CA THR A 365 5.11 9.63 2.48
C THR A 365 5.20 11.13 2.78
N ALA A 366 5.54 11.94 1.77
CA ALA A 366 5.65 13.39 1.94
C ALA A 366 4.31 14.03 2.32
N VAL A 367 3.21 13.58 1.68
CA VAL A 367 1.85 14.04 2.02
C VAL A 367 1.56 13.84 3.52
N GLN A 368 2.10 12.80 4.12
CA GLN A 368 1.88 12.50 5.54
C GLN A 368 2.83 13.26 6.48
N CYS A 369 4.11 13.45 6.11
CA CYS A 369 5.08 14.08 7.03
C CYS A 369 5.25 15.60 6.85
N VAL A 370 4.90 16.17 5.70
CA VAL A 370 5.01 17.62 5.44
C VAL A 370 4.25 18.47 6.48
N PRO A 371 3.05 18.10 6.96
CA PRO A 371 2.38 18.87 8.00
C PRO A 371 3.23 19.03 9.28
N ALA A 372 3.79 17.94 9.78
CA ALA A 372 4.63 17.98 10.99
C ALA A 372 5.95 18.74 10.78
N LEU A 373 6.53 18.64 9.57
CA LEU A 373 7.70 19.44 9.19
C LEU A 373 7.38 20.93 9.12
N GLY A 374 6.26 21.29 8.49
CA GLY A 374 5.81 22.67 8.38
C GLY A 374 5.48 23.31 9.74
N GLU A 375 5.00 22.52 10.71
CA GLU A 375 4.77 22.99 12.08
C GLU A 375 6.06 23.24 12.86
N SER A 376 7.14 22.52 12.55
CA SER A 376 8.32 22.45 13.41
C SER A 376 9.55 23.15 12.85
N ALA A 377 9.76 23.14 11.53
CA ALA A 377 10.95 23.72 10.91
C ALA A 377 10.92 25.24 10.91
N LYS A 378 12.10 25.88 11.04
CA LYS A 378 12.26 27.32 10.83
C LYS A 378 11.84 27.72 9.42
N GLN A 379 12.28 26.96 8.41
CA GLN A 379 11.91 27.08 7.01
C GLN A 379 11.81 25.69 6.41
N LEU A 380 10.75 25.40 5.66
CA LEU A 380 10.57 24.16 4.91
C LEU A 380 10.48 24.45 3.41
N TYR A 381 11.35 23.82 2.61
CA TYR A 381 11.25 23.77 1.16
C TYR A 381 10.75 22.38 0.73
N VAL A 382 9.63 22.35 -0.02
CA VAL A 382 9.04 21.11 -0.55
C VAL A 382 9.32 21.04 -2.05
N PHE A 383 10.26 20.19 -2.48
CA PHE A 383 10.64 20.02 -3.88
C PHE A 383 9.69 19.05 -4.59
N GLN A 384 8.91 19.57 -5.51
CA GLN A 384 7.85 18.84 -6.22
C GLN A 384 8.12 18.72 -7.71
N ARG A 385 8.28 17.49 -8.20
CA ARG A 385 8.28 17.20 -9.65
C ARG A 385 6.86 16.94 -10.18
N THR A 386 6.06 16.22 -9.42
CA THR A 386 4.68 15.85 -9.78
C THR A 386 3.80 15.96 -8.55
N PRO A 387 2.75 16.77 -8.57
CA PRO A 387 1.81 16.86 -7.45
C PRO A 387 1.11 15.52 -7.20
N SER A 388 0.79 15.21 -5.95
CA SER A 388 -0.09 14.11 -5.60
C SER A 388 -1.56 14.55 -5.62
N SER A 389 -2.45 13.63 -5.99
CA SER A 389 -3.89 13.84 -5.77
C SER A 389 -4.18 13.63 -4.29
N VAL A 390 -4.42 14.71 -3.56
CA VAL A 390 -4.66 14.66 -2.11
C VAL A 390 -6.13 14.91 -1.82
N ASP A 391 -6.81 13.87 -1.34
CA ASP A 391 -8.20 13.92 -0.92
C ASP A 391 -8.29 13.98 0.63
N VAL A 392 -9.44 14.28 1.16
CA VAL A 392 -9.68 14.29 2.60
C VAL A 392 -9.58 12.89 3.20
N ARG A 393 -9.02 12.78 4.39
CA ARG A 393 -8.96 11.55 5.16
C ARG A 393 -10.24 11.32 5.98
N ASN A 394 -10.74 12.35 6.63
CA ASN A 394 -11.88 12.29 7.54
C ASN A 394 -11.71 11.15 8.56
N ASN A 395 -10.56 11.12 9.24
CA ASN A 395 -10.30 10.09 10.24
C ASN A 395 -11.24 10.25 11.44
N ALA A 396 -11.67 9.13 12.01
CA ALA A 396 -12.58 9.09 13.15
C ALA A 396 -12.16 8.01 14.14
N GLU A 397 -12.52 8.21 15.41
CA GLU A 397 -12.42 7.16 16.41
C GLU A 397 -13.38 6.03 16.09
N THR A 398 -13.01 4.82 16.46
CA THR A 398 -13.86 3.64 16.35
C THR A 398 -15.06 3.79 17.28
N ASP A 399 -16.27 3.64 16.73
CA ASP A 399 -17.48 3.64 17.54
C ASP A 399 -17.50 2.44 18.49
N PRO A 400 -17.51 2.66 19.81
CA PRO A 400 -17.52 1.57 20.78
C PRO A 400 -18.74 0.64 20.65
N LEU A 401 -19.91 1.18 20.31
CA LEU A 401 -21.12 0.36 20.15
C LEU A 401 -21.04 -0.54 18.92
N TRP A 402 -20.43 -0.03 17.83
CA TRP A 402 -20.14 -0.87 16.68
C TRP A 402 -19.11 -1.95 17.03
N ALA A 403 -18.04 -1.61 17.76
CA ALA A 403 -17.01 -2.57 18.16
C ALA A 403 -17.59 -3.69 19.05
N GLU A 404 -18.50 -3.38 19.96
CA GLU A 404 -19.20 -4.35 20.81
C GLU A 404 -20.18 -5.23 20.02
N SER A 405 -20.67 -4.78 18.86
CA SER A 405 -21.64 -5.50 18.03
C SER A 405 -21.00 -6.47 17.03
N LEU A 406 -19.68 -6.60 17.00
CA LEU A 406 -18.96 -7.41 16.03
C LEU A 406 -19.17 -8.92 16.28
N GLU A 407 -19.63 -9.62 15.26
CA GLU A 407 -19.86 -11.07 15.29
C GLU A 407 -18.71 -11.81 14.55
N PRO A 408 -18.43 -13.07 14.89
CA PRO A 408 -17.39 -13.85 14.22
C PRO A 408 -17.52 -13.85 12.68
N GLY A 409 -16.43 -13.59 11.98
CA GLY A 409 -16.39 -13.46 10.53
C GLY A 409 -16.51 -12.02 10.02
N TRP A 410 -16.66 -11.04 10.92
CA TRP A 410 -16.88 -9.64 10.58
C TRP A 410 -15.75 -9.04 9.74
N GLN A 411 -14.49 -9.37 10.04
CA GLN A 411 -13.35 -8.81 9.31
C GLN A 411 -13.32 -9.31 7.87
N ARG A 412 -13.51 -10.62 7.68
CA ARG A 412 -13.57 -11.23 6.35
C ARG A 412 -14.71 -10.67 5.51
N ASP A 413 -15.90 -10.46 6.12
CA ASP A 413 -17.04 -9.84 5.44
C ASP A 413 -16.72 -8.40 5.03
N ARG A 414 -16.08 -7.64 5.92
CA ARG A 414 -15.69 -6.26 5.66
C ARG A 414 -14.65 -6.16 4.53
N GLN A 415 -13.61 -6.99 4.55
CA GLN A 415 -12.60 -7.07 3.49
C GLN A 415 -13.22 -7.43 2.13
N LYS A 416 -14.18 -8.37 2.13
CA LYS A 416 -14.91 -8.75 0.92
C LYS A 416 -15.75 -7.59 0.38
N LYS A 417 -16.54 -6.93 1.23
CA LYS A 417 -17.37 -5.76 0.86
C LYS A 417 -16.53 -4.61 0.33
N PHE A 418 -15.38 -4.32 0.97
CA PHE A 418 -14.43 -3.32 0.47
C PHE A 418 -13.93 -3.67 -0.93
N GLY A 419 -13.48 -4.91 -1.14
CA GLY A 419 -13.00 -5.37 -2.45
C GLY A 419 -14.10 -5.33 -3.53
N GLU A 420 -15.33 -5.70 -3.18
CA GLU A 420 -16.49 -5.63 -4.10
C GLU A 420 -16.83 -4.18 -4.46
N ALA A 421 -16.87 -3.28 -3.48
CA ALA A 421 -17.12 -1.85 -3.70
C ALA A 421 -16.05 -1.21 -4.59
N PHE A 422 -14.79 -1.48 -4.33
CA PHE A 422 -13.66 -0.99 -5.12
C PHE A 422 -13.74 -1.46 -6.59
N LEU A 423 -14.17 -2.70 -6.83
CA LEU A 423 -14.32 -3.28 -8.17
C LEU A 423 -15.67 -2.95 -8.85
N GLY A 424 -16.46 -2.05 -8.29
CA GLY A 424 -17.73 -1.65 -8.88
C GLY A 424 -18.95 -2.47 -8.42
N GLY A 425 -18.83 -3.28 -7.37
CA GLY A 425 -19.93 -3.95 -6.69
C GLY A 425 -20.81 -2.97 -5.89
N PRO A 426 -21.82 -3.44 -5.15
CA PRO A 426 -22.63 -2.59 -4.30
C PRO A 426 -21.76 -1.80 -3.31
N ILE A 427 -22.07 -0.53 -3.11
CA ILE A 427 -21.43 0.31 -2.10
C ILE A 427 -22.44 0.47 -0.97
N ASP A 428 -22.08 -0.03 0.20
CA ASP A 428 -22.81 0.24 1.43
C ASP A 428 -22.08 1.40 2.14
N PRO A 429 -22.69 2.59 2.24
CA PRO A 429 -22.07 3.75 2.86
C PRO A 429 -21.66 3.54 4.32
N ALA A 430 -22.35 2.64 5.03
CA ALA A 430 -22.00 2.28 6.39
C ALA A 430 -20.66 1.52 6.49
N PHE A 431 -20.20 0.92 5.38
CA PHE A 431 -18.97 0.14 5.33
C PHE A 431 -17.84 0.86 4.60
N VAL A 432 -18.12 1.37 3.40
CA VAL A 432 -17.07 1.92 2.52
C VAL A 432 -17.61 3.12 1.75
N ASP A 433 -17.53 4.29 2.33
CA ASP A 433 -17.73 5.57 1.64
C ASP A 433 -16.50 6.44 1.85
N ASP A 434 -15.50 6.27 0.98
CA ASP A 434 -14.24 6.99 1.04
C ASP A 434 -13.72 7.34 -0.36
N GLY A 435 -12.54 7.97 -0.42
CA GLY A 435 -11.90 8.36 -1.67
C GLY A 435 -11.52 7.18 -2.58
N TRP A 436 -11.33 5.96 -2.04
CA TRP A 436 -11.05 4.77 -2.85
C TRP A 436 -12.22 4.36 -3.74
N THR A 437 -13.44 4.59 -3.31
CA THR A 437 -14.65 4.19 -4.02
C THR A 437 -15.31 5.32 -4.81
N ARG A 438 -14.81 6.56 -4.70
CA ARG A 438 -15.39 7.75 -5.36
C ARG A 438 -15.46 7.59 -6.89
N LEU A 439 -14.35 7.20 -7.53
CA LEU A 439 -14.31 6.97 -8.97
C LEU A 439 -15.35 5.96 -9.43
N THR A 440 -15.46 4.84 -8.72
CA THR A 440 -16.43 3.79 -9.03
C THR A 440 -17.86 4.26 -8.84
N ARG A 441 -18.14 5.08 -7.81
CA ARG A 441 -19.47 5.70 -7.64
C ARG A 441 -19.81 6.64 -8.77
N ASN A 442 -18.89 7.53 -9.15
CA ASN A 442 -19.08 8.45 -10.27
C ASN A 442 -19.35 7.68 -11.57
N LEU A 443 -18.58 6.62 -11.84
CA LEU A 443 -18.81 5.76 -13.00
C LEU A 443 -20.20 5.12 -13.00
N LYS A 444 -20.63 4.57 -11.86
CA LYS A 444 -21.98 3.97 -11.74
C LYS A 444 -23.10 4.98 -11.96
N GLN A 445 -22.96 6.19 -11.43
CA GLN A 445 -23.94 7.25 -11.67
C GLN A 445 -24.05 7.58 -13.16
N LEU A 446 -22.91 7.74 -13.85
CA LEU A 446 -22.87 8.01 -15.29
C LEU A 446 -23.48 6.86 -16.10
N VAL A 447 -23.13 5.61 -15.78
CA VAL A 447 -23.71 4.42 -16.45
C VAL A 447 -25.22 4.31 -16.26
N ALA A 448 -25.73 4.67 -15.07
CA ALA A 448 -27.17 4.67 -14.80
C ALA A 448 -27.94 5.78 -15.53
N GLN A 449 -27.27 6.84 -15.95
CA GLN A 449 -27.86 8.04 -16.52
C GLN A 449 -27.55 8.20 -18.04
N SER A 450 -26.76 7.31 -18.64
CA SER A 450 -26.29 7.42 -20.01
C SER A 450 -26.40 6.11 -20.77
N GLU A 451 -26.66 6.17 -22.06
CA GLU A 451 -26.62 5.03 -22.99
C GLU A 451 -25.21 4.78 -23.56
N GLU A 452 -24.24 5.62 -23.20
CA GLU A 452 -22.86 5.52 -23.69
C GLU A 452 -22.13 4.27 -23.20
N LYS A 453 -21.11 3.86 -23.98
CA LYS A 453 -20.26 2.73 -23.61
C LYS A 453 -19.44 3.04 -22.35
N ILE A 454 -19.32 2.08 -21.45
CA ILE A 454 -18.58 2.16 -20.19
C ILE A 454 -17.15 2.71 -20.36
N SER A 455 -16.48 2.39 -21.47
CA SER A 455 -15.11 2.87 -21.74
C SER A 455 -15.00 4.40 -21.85
N GLY A 456 -15.95 5.06 -22.51
CA GLY A 456 -16.01 6.52 -22.58
C GLY A 456 -16.38 7.15 -21.23
N LEU A 457 -17.36 6.55 -20.54
CA LEU A 457 -17.80 7.02 -19.23
C LEU A 457 -16.74 6.87 -18.14
N ALA A 458 -15.83 5.89 -18.24
CA ALA A 458 -14.76 5.70 -17.27
C ALA A 458 -13.80 6.90 -17.22
N GLN A 459 -13.44 7.48 -18.37
CA GLN A 459 -12.59 8.66 -18.43
C GLN A 459 -13.32 9.90 -17.89
N ILE A 460 -14.62 10.05 -18.18
CA ILE A 460 -15.43 11.15 -17.62
C ILE A 460 -15.57 11.00 -16.10
N ALA A 461 -15.75 9.79 -15.58
CA ALA A 461 -15.80 9.52 -14.15
C ALA A 461 -14.49 9.89 -13.46
N ASP A 462 -13.36 9.60 -14.10
CA ASP A 462 -12.03 9.99 -13.60
C ASP A 462 -11.87 11.50 -13.57
N PHE A 463 -12.16 12.18 -14.66
CA PHE A 463 -12.12 13.65 -14.71
C PHE A 463 -12.98 14.29 -13.61
N LYS A 464 -14.23 13.81 -13.45
CA LYS A 464 -15.13 14.29 -12.40
C LYS A 464 -14.55 14.08 -11.00
N THR A 465 -13.92 12.93 -10.77
CA THR A 465 -13.26 12.63 -9.51
C THR A 465 -12.08 13.57 -9.26
N MET A 466 -11.24 13.76 -10.27
CA MET A 466 -10.06 14.59 -10.16
C MET A 466 -10.39 16.10 -10.09
N GLU A 467 -11.47 16.56 -10.74
CA GLU A 467 -11.98 17.93 -10.58
C GLU A 467 -12.44 18.20 -9.14
N THR A 468 -13.11 17.21 -8.50
CA THR A 468 -13.45 17.33 -7.08
C THR A 468 -12.20 17.53 -6.21
N ILE A 469 -11.13 16.77 -6.49
CA ILE A 469 -9.86 16.87 -5.74
C ILE A 469 -9.15 18.20 -6.04
N ARG A 470 -9.16 18.69 -7.31
CA ARG A 470 -8.60 20.01 -7.66
C ARG A 470 -9.38 21.15 -7.03
N GLY A 471 -10.71 21.04 -6.96
CA GLY A 471 -11.55 21.99 -6.23
C GLY A 471 -11.18 22.11 -4.75
N LEU A 472 -10.87 20.98 -4.09
CA LEU A 472 -10.40 21.00 -2.71
C LEU A 472 -9.08 21.76 -2.55
N VAL A 473 -8.18 21.70 -3.54
CA VAL A 473 -6.94 22.49 -3.53
C VAL A 473 -7.26 23.99 -3.58
N ASP A 474 -8.16 24.40 -4.49
CA ASP A 474 -8.57 25.81 -4.61
C ASP A 474 -9.29 26.34 -3.36
N GLU A 475 -10.07 25.49 -2.70
CA GLU A 475 -10.77 25.85 -1.46
C GLU A 475 -9.81 25.99 -0.26
N THR A 476 -8.70 25.27 -0.27
CA THR A 476 -7.81 25.14 0.90
C THR A 476 -6.59 26.07 0.80
N VAL A 477 -5.95 26.15 -0.37
CA VAL A 477 -4.69 26.88 -0.57
C VAL A 477 -5.00 28.31 -0.98
N LYS A 478 -4.50 29.28 -0.20
CA LYS A 478 -4.85 30.70 -0.37
C LYS A 478 -4.13 31.38 -1.53
N ASP A 479 -2.87 30.98 -1.79
CA ASP A 479 -2.09 31.50 -2.90
C ASP A 479 -2.48 30.75 -4.19
N PRO A 480 -3.05 31.45 -5.20
CA PRO A 480 -3.53 30.79 -6.41
C PRO A 480 -2.40 30.19 -7.27
N GLU A 481 -1.18 30.72 -7.21
CA GLU A 481 -0.04 30.17 -7.93
C GLU A 481 0.44 28.84 -7.28
N VAL A 482 0.45 28.81 -5.96
CA VAL A 482 0.76 27.58 -5.20
C VAL A 482 -0.36 26.55 -5.39
N ALA A 483 -1.63 27.00 -5.35
CA ALA A 483 -2.78 26.13 -5.59
C ALA A 483 -2.69 25.45 -6.96
N GLU A 484 -2.41 26.21 -8.04
CA GLU A 484 -2.28 25.64 -9.38
C GLU A 484 -1.15 24.60 -9.48
N LYS A 485 0.01 24.86 -8.85
CA LYS A 485 1.15 23.91 -8.81
C LYS A 485 0.84 22.64 -8.02
N LEU A 486 -0.11 22.67 -7.08
CA LEU A 486 -0.53 21.50 -6.29
C LEU A 486 -1.62 20.66 -6.97
N LYS A 487 -2.21 21.13 -8.06
CA LYS A 487 -3.24 20.39 -8.80
C LYS A 487 -2.65 19.25 -9.61
N ALA A 488 -3.21 18.04 -9.43
CA ALA A 488 -2.81 16.85 -10.16
C ALA A 488 -3.59 16.70 -11.47
N TYR A 489 -2.89 16.69 -12.61
CA TYR A 489 -3.45 16.50 -13.95
C TYR A 489 -3.02 15.14 -14.53
N TYR A 490 -3.57 14.08 -13.97
CA TYR A 490 -3.41 12.69 -14.41
C TYR A 490 -4.57 11.84 -13.88
N ASN A 491 -4.84 10.68 -14.49
CA ASN A 491 -5.88 9.76 -14.00
C ASN A 491 -5.57 9.30 -12.57
N GLN A 492 -6.58 9.27 -11.70
CA GLN A 492 -6.44 9.05 -10.25
C GLN A 492 -5.51 7.88 -9.89
N PHE A 493 -5.65 6.74 -10.59
CA PHE A 493 -4.86 5.54 -10.30
C PHE A 493 -3.54 5.44 -11.09
N CYS A 494 -3.12 6.47 -11.81
CA CYS A 494 -1.76 6.55 -12.36
C CYS A 494 -0.70 6.59 -11.25
N LYS A 495 -1.07 7.10 -10.09
CA LYS A 495 -0.30 7.03 -8.83
C LYS A 495 -1.22 6.50 -7.74
N ARG A 496 -0.64 6.10 -6.60
CA ARG A 496 -1.46 5.76 -5.44
C ARG A 496 -2.22 7.01 -4.98
N PRO A 497 -3.56 6.95 -4.86
CA PRO A 497 -4.34 8.03 -4.26
C PRO A 497 -3.83 8.32 -2.84
N THR A 498 -3.77 9.59 -2.47
CA THR A 498 -3.33 10.01 -1.15
C THR A 498 -4.43 10.75 -0.41
N PHE A 499 -4.39 10.67 0.92
CA PHE A 499 -5.44 11.21 1.78
C PHE A 499 -4.80 11.88 2.98
N ASN A 500 -5.09 13.16 3.21
CA ASN A 500 -4.59 13.90 4.36
C ASN A 500 -5.41 15.17 4.58
N ASP A 501 -5.78 15.46 5.83
CA ASP A 501 -6.63 16.59 6.17
C ASP A 501 -5.82 17.89 6.41
N PHE A 502 -4.47 17.82 6.42
CA PHE A 502 -3.60 18.95 6.82
C PHE A 502 -2.58 19.34 5.74
N TYR A 503 -2.28 18.46 4.77
CA TYR A 503 -1.21 18.67 3.79
C TYR A 503 -1.40 19.95 2.97
N LEU A 504 -2.60 20.16 2.43
CA LEU A 504 -2.87 21.34 1.60
C LEU A 504 -2.81 22.62 2.41
N ASP A 505 -3.37 22.64 3.63
CA ASP A 505 -3.34 23.82 4.50
C ASP A 505 -1.91 24.17 4.97
N THR A 506 -1.00 23.22 4.97
CA THR A 506 0.41 23.44 5.34
C THR A 506 1.07 24.48 4.42
N PHE A 507 0.69 24.57 3.15
CA PHE A 507 1.22 25.55 2.20
C PHE A 507 0.71 26.98 2.42
N ASN A 508 -0.21 27.19 3.35
CA ASN A 508 -0.63 28.53 3.79
C ASN A 508 0.29 29.11 4.89
N ARG A 509 1.29 28.36 5.35
CA ARG A 509 2.23 28.79 6.39
C ARG A 509 3.34 29.62 5.77
N GLU A 510 3.74 30.72 6.43
CA GLU A 510 4.80 31.63 5.97
C GLU A 510 6.18 30.96 5.87
N ASN A 511 6.41 29.91 6.68
CA ASN A 511 7.66 29.17 6.71
C ASN A 511 7.68 27.93 5.79
N VAL A 512 6.70 27.77 4.88
CA VAL A 512 6.63 26.65 3.96
C VAL A 512 6.59 27.16 2.52
N ALA A 513 7.52 26.73 1.70
CA ALA A 513 7.61 27.08 0.30
C ALA A 513 7.57 25.85 -0.60
N LEU A 514 6.67 25.83 -1.57
CA LEU A 514 6.62 24.84 -2.64
C LEU A 514 7.62 25.24 -3.74
N VAL A 515 8.58 24.36 -4.04
CA VAL A 515 9.53 24.52 -5.15
C VAL A 515 9.14 23.53 -6.25
N ASP A 516 8.44 24.02 -7.27
CA ASP A 516 8.09 23.22 -8.44
C ASP A 516 9.33 23.02 -9.33
N VAL A 517 9.75 21.78 -9.48
CA VAL A 517 10.90 21.35 -10.32
C VAL A 517 10.45 20.51 -11.52
N SER A 518 9.22 20.71 -11.97
CA SER A 518 8.67 19.94 -13.08
C SER A 518 9.34 20.28 -14.42
N GLU A 519 9.71 21.55 -14.64
CA GLU A 519 10.38 22.01 -15.87
C GLU A 519 11.81 21.45 -16.00
N THR A 520 12.54 21.35 -14.90
CA THR A 520 13.87 20.75 -14.83
C THR A 520 13.83 19.22 -14.65
N GLN A 521 12.60 18.65 -14.63
CA GLN A 521 12.34 17.22 -14.42
C GLN A 521 12.89 16.66 -13.09
N GLY A 522 13.14 17.54 -12.11
CA GLY A 522 13.64 17.22 -10.78
C GLY A 522 14.66 18.23 -10.29
N VAL A 523 15.22 17.98 -9.11
CA VAL A 523 16.34 18.73 -8.56
C VAL A 523 17.58 18.56 -9.45
N GLU A 524 18.28 19.67 -9.76
CA GLU A 524 19.40 19.68 -10.73
C GLU A 524 20.70 19.19 -10.10
N ALA A 525 21.01 19.65 -8.88
CA ALA A 525 22.21 19.22 -8.16
C ALA A 525 22.06 19.41 -6.65
N ILE A 526 22.92 18.74 -5.89
CA ILE A 526 23.15 18.96 -4.46
C ILE A 526 24.56 19.49 -4.31
N THR A 527 24.71 20.59 -3.56
CA THR A 527 25.99 21.21 -3.19
C THR A 527 26.42 20.79 -1.78
N GLU A 528 27.58 21.25 -1.34
CA GLU A 528 28.00 21.06 0.08
C GLU A 528 27.02 21.69 1.09
N THR A 529 26.28 22.73 0.67
CA THR A 529 25.46 23.59 1.53
C THR A 529 23.97 23.61 1.20
N GLY A 530 23.55 22.99 0.09
CA GLY A 530 22.16 23.10 -0.32
C GLY A 530 21.76 22.35 -1.58
N ILE A 531 20.69 22.79 -2.19
CA ILE A 531 20.05 22.19 -3.36
C ILE A 531 19.98 23.20 -4.48
N ILE A 532 20.39 22.83 -5.70
CA ILE A 532 20.18 23.63 -6.91
C ILE A 532 18.89 23.16 -7.59
N ALA A 533 17.97 24.07 -7.77
CA ALA A 533 16.72 23.86 -8.51
C ALA A 533 16.31 25.12 -9.26
N ASN A 534 15.87 24.97 -10.52
CA ASN A 534 15.48 26.08 -11.40
C ASN A 534 16.60 27.14 -11.54
N GLY A 535 17.87 26.69 -11.55
CA GLY A 535 19.04 27.55 -11.64
C GLY A 535 19.35 28.36 -10.37
N GLN A 536 18.66 28.11 -9.27
CA GLN A 536 18.84 28.79 -7.98
C GLN A 536 19.33 27.80 -6.91
N GLU A 537 20.26 28.24 -6.04
CA GLU A 537 20.64 27.50 -4.86
C GLU A 537 19.72 27.80 -3.69
N TYR A 538 19.29 26.75 -2.99
CA TYR A 538 18.53 26.77 -1.76
C TYR A 538 19.43 26.24 -0.63
N PRO A 539 20.06 27.10 0.18
CA PRO A 539 20.83 26.67 1.34
C PRO A 539 19.94 25.99 2.38
N VAL A 540 20.34 24.80 2.83
CA VAL A 540 19.57 24.01 3.82
C VAL A 540 20.48 23.32 4.83
N ASP A 541 19.97 23.11 6.03
CA ASP A 541 20.65 22.38 7.10
C ASP A 541 20.39 20.87 7.01
N CYS A 542 19.23 20.49 6.44
CA CYS A 542 18.78 19.11 6.37
C CYS A 542 18.07 18.79 5.05
N ILE A 543 18.41 17.63 4.46
CA ILE A 543 17.71 17.08 3.29
C ILE A 543 17.02 15.77 3.66
N ILE A 544 15.70 15.71 3.47
CA ILE A 544 14.86 14.52 3.68
C ILE A 544 14.44 13.94 2.34
N TYR A 545 14.84 12.70 2.07
CA TYR A 545 14.47 12.01 0.84
C TYR A 545 13.13 11.27 1.03
N ALA A 546 12.06 11.81 0.45
CA ALA A 546 10.73 11.16 0.35
C ALA A 546 10.53 10.53 -1.04
N SER A 547 11.58 9.91 -1.56
CA SER A 547 11.69 9.41 -2.94
C SER A 547 11.12 8.01 -3.16
N GLY A 548 10.59 7.37 -2.10
CA GLY A 548 9.87 6.10 -2.17
C GLY A 548 10.77 4.87 -2.23
N PHE A 549 10.26 3.81 -2.88
CA PHE A 549 10.85 2.46 -2.84
C PHE A 549 10.88 1.82 -4.22
N GLU A 550 11.72 0.78 -4.37
CA GLU A 550 11.83 -0.09 -5.55
C GLU A 550 10.63 -1.04 -5.62
N ILE A 551 9.43 -0.54 -5.97
CA ILE A 551 8.18 -1.31 -5.90
C ILE A 551 7.96 -2.17 -7.14
N THR A 552 8.18 -1.63 -8.33
CA THR A 552 7.93 -2.31 -9.62
C THR A 552 9.19 -2.50 -10.46
N SER A 553 10.35 -2.30 -9.90
CA SER A 553 11.66 -2.62 -10.49
C SER A 553 11.80 -4.13 -10.70
N SER A 554 12.81 -4.57 -11.45
CA SER A 554 13.09 -6.00 -11.65
C SER A 554 13.18 -6.73 -10.29
N TYR A 555 12.81 -7.99 -10.28
CA TYR A 555 12.81 -8.79 -9.04
C TYR A 555 14.23 -8.88 -8.44
N GLU A 556 15.25 -8.99 -9.29
CA GLU A 556 16.66 -8.95 -8.90
C GLU A 556 17.00 -7.65 -8.14
N ARG A 557 16.58 -6.50 -8.70
CA ARG A 557 16.81 -5.19 -8.07
C ARG A 557 16.07 -5.05 -6.74
N ARG A 558 14.88 -5.65 -6.62
CA ARG A 558 14.06 -5.62 -5.39
C ARG A 558 14.59 -6.56 -4.31
N LEU A 559 14.92 -7.81 -4.66
CA LEU A 559 15.38 -8.80 -3.69
C LEU A 559 16.86 -8.62 -3.34
N GLY A 560 17.71 -8.56 -4.37
CA GLY A 560 19.17 -8.53 -4.21
C GLY A 560 19.74 -9.76 -3.51
N ILE A 561 19.02 -10.89 -3.54
CA ILE A 561 19.43 -12.16 -2.96
C ILE A 561 19.69 -13.12 -4.10
N PRO A 562 20.94 -13.61 -4.32
CA PRO A 562 21.21 -14.70 -5.22
C PRO A 562 20.42 -15.95 -4.84
N ILE A 563 19.70 -16.54 -5.79
CA ILE A 563 18.87 -17.73 -5.60
C ILE A 563 19.21 -18.75 -6.67
N PHE A 564 19.75 -19.88 -6.25
CA PHE A 564 20.18 -20.99 -7.13
C PHE A 564 19.28 -22.20 -6.90
N GLY A 565 18.62 -22.66 -7.97
CA GLY A 565 17.76 -23.83 -7.97
C GLY A 565 18.46 -25.11 -8.41
N VAL A 566 17.69 -26.00 -9.05
CA VAL A 566 18.19 -27.26 -9.65
C VAL A 566 19.26 -26.92 -10.70
N ASP A 567 20.31 -27.75 -10.77
CA ASP A 567 21.46 -27.57 -11.68
C ASP A 567 22.17 -26.22 -11.49
N GLU A 568 22.16 -25.64 -10.28
CA GLU A 568 22.80 -24.36 -9.97
C GLU A 568 22.24 -23.18 -10.79
N LYS A 569 21.07 -23.30 -11.40
CA LYS A 569 20.48 -22.29 -12.25
C LYS A 569 20.01 -21.11 -11.39
N SER A 570 20.40 -19.89 -11.77
CA SER A 570 19.91 -18.66 -11.14
C SER A 570 18.42 -18.42 -11.47
N ILE A 571 17.63 -17.98 -10.49
CA ILE A 571 16.25 -17.58 -10.71
C ILE A 571 16.15 -16.36 -11.67
N TYR A 572 17.17 -15.50 -11.67
CA TYR A 572 17.22 -14.33 -12.55
C TYR A 572 17.50 -14.70 -14.00
N GLU A 573 18.32 -15.72 -14.23
CA GLU A 573 18.49 -16.32 -15.56
C GLU A 573 17.19 -16.98 -16.04
N HIS A 574 16.47 -17.68 -15.16
CA HIS A 574 15.15 -18.25 -15.48
C HIS A 574 14.14 -17.16 -15.86
N TRP A 575 14.27 -15.96 -15.28
CA TRP A 575 13.43 -14.81 -15.50
C TRP A 575 13.96 -13.77 -16.50
N GLU A 576 14.99 -14.06 -17.26
CA GLU A 576 15.58 -13.13 -18.23
C GLU A 576 14.52 -12.56 -19.20
N ALA A 577 13.61 -13.40 -19.68
CA ALA A 577 12.46 -13.01 -20.51
C ALA A 577 11.26 -12.46 -19.73
N GLY A 578 11.42 -12.17 -18.43
CA GLY A 578 10.40 -11.72 -17.48
C GLY A 578 10.02 -12.79 -16.46
N MET A 579 9.46 -12.35 -15.32
CA MET A 579 9.07 -13.22 -14.23
C MET A 579 8.15 -14.34 -14.70
N ARG A 580 8.43 -15.54 -14.24
CA ARG A 580 7.69 -16.78 -14.52
C ARG A 580 7.32 -17.44 -13.21
N SER A 581 6.13 -18.00 -13.13
CA SER A 581 5.67 -18.72 -11.94
C SER A 581 4.37 -19.45 -12.23
N MET A 582 4.02 -20.44 -11.43
CA MET A 582 2.68 -20.99 -11.33
C MET A 582 1.96 -20.34 -10.15
N HIS A 583 0.72 -19.92 -10.33
CA HIS A 583 -0.11 -19.21 -9.36
C HIS A 583 0.47 -17.87 -8.83
N GLY A 584 1.56 -17.35 -9.43
CA GLY A 584 2.28 -16.22 -8.89
C GLY A 584 3.10 -16.54 -7.63
N LEU A 585 3.28 -17.81 -7.29
CA LEU A 585 3.81 -18.28 -6.01
C LEU A 585 4.96 -19.29 -6.13
N MET A 586 4.96 -20.16 -7.13
CA MET A 586 5.93 -21.24 -7.26
C MET A 586 6.61 -21.20 -8.63
N VAL A 587 7.86 -21.62 -8.72
CA VAL A 587 8.72 -21.46 -9.92
C VAL A 587 9.30 -22.79 -10.34
N SER A 588 9.29 -23.10 -11.64
CA SER A 588 9.90 -24.30 -12.20
C SER A 588 11.42 -24.29 -12.04
N GLY A 589 11.98 -25.41 -11.56
CA GLY A 589 13.42 -25.52 -11.25
C GLY A 589 13.82 -25.00 -9.87
N PHE A 590 12.84 -24.54 -9.05
CA PHE A 590 13.07 -24.06 -7.68
C PHE A 590 12.14 -24.78 -6.71
N PRO A 591 12.44 -26.05 -6.40
CA PRO A 591 11.56 -26.87 -5.58
C PRO A 591 11.35 -26.26 -4.19
N ASN A 592 10.14 -26.39 -3.64
CA ASN A 592 9.82 -25.93 -2.27
C ASN A 592 10.05 -24.44 -2.02
N LEU A 593 10.18 -23.60 -3.07
CA LEU A 593 10.32 -22.14 -2.98
C LEU A 593 8.96 -21.47 -3.25
N PHE A 594 8.53 -20.59 -2.34
CA PHE A 594 7.28 -19.85 -2.43
C PHE A 594 7.53 -18.34 -2.45
N LEU A 595 7.05 -17.66 -3.48
CA LEU A 595 7.12 -16.21 -3.67
C LEU A 595 5.92 -15.54 -3.00
N CYS A 596 5.99 -15.29 -1.71
CA CYS A 596 4.88 -14.71 -0.97
C CYS A 596 4.83 -13.17 -1.16
N GLY A 597 3.64 -12.62 -1.39
CA GLY A 597 3.45 -11.17 -1.47
C GLY A 597 4.21 -10.46 -2.61
N GLY A 598 4.61 -11.20 -3.65
CA GLY A 598 5.28 -10.64 -4.83
C GLY A 598 4.38 -9.67 -5.62
N GLY A 599 4.89 -9.12 -6.72
CA GLY A 599 4.23 -8.12 -7.58
C GLY A 599 2.79 -8.45 -7.97
N PHE A 600 2.49 -9.73 -7.99
CA PHE A 600 1.17 -10.29 -8.25
C PHE A 600 0.05 -9.78 -7.33
N VAL A 601 0.36 -9.48 -6.06
CA VAL A 601 -0.63 -9.04 -5.06
C VAL A 601 -1.01 -7.58 -5.24
N PHE A 602 -0.12 -6.74 -5.76
CA PHE A 602 -0.37 -5.31 -5.96
C PHE A 602 -1.57 -5.02 -6.84
N GLN A 603 -1.86 -5.89 -7.78
CA GLN A 603 -2.97 -5.73 -8.72
C GLN A 603 -4.25 -6.46 -8.27
N LEU A 604 -4.21 -7.11 -7.10
CA LEU A 604 -5.35 -7.80 -6.54
C LEU A 604 -6.36 -6.88 -5.82
N GLY A 605 -6.18 -5.56 -5.92
CA GLY A 605 -7.09 -4.59 -5.33
C GLY A 605 -6.38 -3.58 -4.43
N ALA A 606 -7.13 -2.63 -3.87
CA ALA A 606 -6.58 -1.60 -3.01
C ALA A 606 -6.01 -2.17 -1.68
N ASN A 607 -6.59 -3.27 -1.17
CA ASN A 607 -6.19 -3.89 0.09
C ASN A 607 -5.14 -4.99 -0.10
N TYR A 608 -3.87 -4.59 0.01
CA TYR A 608 -2.71 -5.49 -0.12
C TYR A 608 -2.69 -6.59 0.95
N ALA A 609 -3.01 -6.26 2.21
CA ALA A 609 -2.97 -7.22 3.32
C ALA A 609 -3.96 -8.40 3.12
N HIS A 610 -5.16 -8.13 2.59
CA HIS A 610 -6.12 -9.19 2.27
C HIS A 610 -5.60 -10.11 1.15
N GLY A 611 -4.97 -9.55 0.11
CA GLY A 611 -4.37 -10.34 -0.98
C GLY A 611 -3.25 -11.25 -0.48
N ILE A 612 -2.40 -10.75 0.42
CA ILE A 612 -1.35 -11.55 1.08
C ILE A 612 -1.95 -12.71 1.88
N ASP A 613 -2.98 -12.45 2.67
CA ASP A 613 -3.61 -13.49 3.51
C ASP A 613 -4.16 -14.65 2.68
N VAL A 614 -4.75 -14.36 1.53
CA VAL A 614 -5.20 -15.38 0.57
C VAL A 614 -4.03 -16.23 0.06
N GLN A 615 -2.89 -15.61 -0.27
CA GLN A 615 -1.68 -16.32 -0.70
C GLN A 615 -1.07 -17.13 0.44
N ALA A 616 -0.96 -16.57 1.62
CA ALA A 616 -0.45 -17.24 2.82
C ALA A 616 -1.25 -18.52 3.13
N GLY A 617 -2.58 -18.44 3.05
CA GLY A 617 -3.45 -19.60 3.21
C GLY A 617 -3.28 -20.66 2.11
N HIS A 618 -2.91 -20.25 0.88
CA HIS A 618 -2.61 -21.20 -0.19
C HIS A 618 -1.27 -21.90 0.02
N VAL A 619 -0.24 -21.15 0.40
CA VAL A 619 1.10 -21.69 0.73
C VAL A 619 1.03 -22.65 1.92
N ALA A 620 0.34 -22.25 2.98
CA ALA A 620 0.17 -23.09 4.17
C ALA A 620 -0.54 -24.40 3.86
N TYR A 621 -1.60 -24.37 3.04
CA TYR A 621 -2.26 -25.59 2.54
C TYR A 621 -1.28 -26.47 1.76
N THR A 622 -0.52 -25.90 0.83
CA THR A 622 0.40 -26.66 -0.02
C THR A 622 1.46 -27.35 0.83
N ILE A 623 2.14 -26.64 1.73
CA ILE A 623 3.17 -27.20 2.62
C ILE A 623 2.57 -28.26 3.54
N SER A 624 1.41 -28.01 4.15
CA SER A 624 0.73 -28.98 5.02
C SER A 624 0.35 -30.26 4.27
N GLU A 625 -0.09 -30.14 3.03
CA GLU A 625 -0.46 -31.32 2.21
C GLU A 625 0.78 -32.11 1.76
N LEU A 626 1.88 -31.45 1.42
CA LEU A 626 3.17 -32.11 1.14
C LEU A 626 3.67 -32.88 2.37
N SER A 627 3.67 -32.23 3.52
CA SER A 627 4.07 -32.84 4.80
C SER A 627 3.18 -34.04 5.15
N ARG A 628 1.86 -33.91 5.03
CA ARG A 628 0.89 -35.00 5.29
C ARG A 628 1.12 -36.22 4.40
N ARG A 629 1.56 -36.01 3.15
CA ARG A 629 1.87 -37.09 2.19
C ARG A 629 3.29 -37.63 2.31
N GLY A 630 4.15 -37.04 3.16
CA GLY A 630 5.54 -37.41 3.30
C GLY A 630 6.42 -37.05 2.12
N ILE A 631 5.98 -36.04 1.31
CA ILE A 631 6.68 -35.56 0.12
C ILE A 631 7.83 -34.65 0.54
N GLN A 632 9.03 -34.94 0.06
CA GLN A 632 10.23 -34.20 0.43
C GLN A 632 10.48 -33.02 -0.48
N SER A 633 10.10 -33.09 -1.76
CA SER A 633 10.33 -32.08 -2.76
C SER A 633 9.13 -31.97 -3.70
N ALA A 634 8.69 -30.75 -3.94
CA ALA A 634 7.66 -30.39 -4.91
C ALA A 634 8.19 -29.29 -5.85
N ASN A 635 8.38 -29.65 -7.12
CA ASN A 635 8.82 -28.75 -8.16
C ASN A 635 7.66 -28.43 -9.11
N VAL A 636 7.56 -27.20 -9.57
CA VAL A 636 6.60 -26.86 -10.63
C VAL A 636 7.08 -27.47 -11.95
N SER A 637 6.25 -28.24 -12.64
CA SER A 637 6.59 -28.69 -13.99
C SER A 637 6.70 -27.51 -14.95
N LEU A 638 7.66 -27.54 -15.86
CA LEU A 638 7.82 -26.47 -16.85
C LEU A 638 6.54 -26.25 -17.67
N ASP A 639 5.84 -27.32 -17.99
CA ASP A 639 4.58 -27.28 -18.72
C ASP A 639 3.45 -26.55 -17.94
N ALA A 640 3.36 -26.77 -16.63
CA ALA A 640 2.39 -26.07 -15.78
C ALA A 640 2.70 -24.56 -15.69
N GLU A 641 3.96 -24.20 -15.56
CA GLU A 641 4.40 -22.81 -15.58
C GLU A 641 4.10 -22.14 -16.94
N GLU A 642 4.39 -22.83 -18.06
CA GLU A 642 4.10 -22.33 -19.41
C GLU A 642 2.60 -22.15 -19.64
N ARG A 643 1.77 -23.12 -19.26
CA ARG A 643 0.30 -23.01 -19.35
C ARG A 643 -0.21 -21.82 -18.55
N TRP A 644 0.30 -21.61 -17.34
CA TRP A 644 -0.09 -20.45 -16.52
C TRP A 644 0.25 -19.12 -17.19
N ILE A 645 1.46 -19.00 -17.77
CA ILE A 645 1.90 -17.80 -18.47
C ILE A 645 1.06 -17.57 -19.71
N ALA A 646 0.81 -18.61 -20.51
CA ALA A 646 -0.02 -18.52 -21.71
C ALA A 646 -1.44 -17.98 -21.36
N ASP A 647 -2.06 -18.53 -20.30
CA ASP A 647 -3.37 -18.04 -19.80
C ASP A 647 -3.33 -16.55 -19.39
N GLN A 648 -2.22 -16.07 -18.80
CA GLN A 648 -2.07 -14.66 -18.47
C GLN A 648 -1.92 -13.77 -19.71
N LEU A 649 -1.21 -14.25 -20.75
CA LEU A 649 -0.92 -13.49 -21.96
C LEU A 649 -2.10 -13.46 -22.94
N GLU A 650 -2.90 -14.53 -23.00
CA GLU A 650 -4.11 -14.61 -23.84
C GLU A 650 -5.19 -13.61 -23.41
N THR A 651 -5.25 -13.31 -22.14
CA THR A 651 -6.26 -12.40 -21.62
C THR A 651 -5.90 -10.96 -21.99
N LYS A 652 -6.45 -10.50 -23.13
CA LYS A 652 -6.31 -9.12 -23.58
C LYS A 652 -6.98 -8.17 -22.59
N GLY A 653 -6.21 -7.24 -22.00
CA GLY A 653 -6.75 -6.10 -21.29
C GLY A 653 -6.91 -6.22 -19.78
N GLY A 654 -6.19 -7.11 -19.10
CA GLY A 654 -6.18 -7.20 -17.63
C GLY A 654 -5.33 -6.14 -16.93
N GLY A 655 -5.19 -4.95 -17.46
CA GLY A 655 -4.56 -3.81 -16.77
C GLY A 655 -5.63 -2.88 -16.23
N PHE A 656 -5.34 -2.20 -15.17
CA PHE A 656 -6.03 -1.16 -14.45
C PHE A 656 -7.07 -0.38 -15.30
N VAL A 657 -8.30 -0.87 -15.40
CA VAL A 657 -9.34 -0.27 -16.24
C VAL A 657 -9.81 1.09 -15.68
N LEU A 658 -9.66 1.33 -14.38
CA LEU A 658 -10.13 2.54 -13.71
C LEU A 658 -9.13 3.72 -13.75
N GLY A 659 -7.86 3.51 -14.14
CA GLY A 659 -6.83 4.53 -14.05
C GLY A 659 -6.16 4.92 -15.37
N GLY A 660 -6.75 4.60 -16.51
CA GLY A 660 -6.11 4.79 -17.82
C GLY A 660 -5.11 3.70 -18.17
N SER A 661 -4.54 3.78 -19.38
CA SER A 661 -3.47 2.89 -19.82
C SER A 661 -2.15 3.29 -19.14
N PRO A 662 -1.27 2.34 -18.77
CA PRO A 662 0.10 2.67 -18.36
C PRO A 662 0.83 3.61 -19.33
N ASP A 663 0.46 3.57 -20.61
CA ASP A 663 1.02 4.42 -21.66
C ASP A 663 0.55 5.89 -21.61
N THR A 664 -0.58 6.17 -20.96
CA THR A 664 -1.15 7.52 -20.80
C THR A 664 -0.91 8.09 -19.40
N CYS A 665 -0.46 7.28 -18.46
CA CYS A 665 -0.16 7.70 -17.11
C CYS A 665 1.08 8.58 -17.02
N THR A 666 1.05 9.57 -16.11
CA THR A 666 2.25 10.32 -15.72
C THR A 666 3.35 9.38 -15.20
N PRO A 667 4.64 9.68 -15.42
CA PRO A 667 5.74 8.87 -14.91
C PRO A 667 5.65 8.62 -13.40
N GLY A 668 5.88 7.37 -13.00
CA GLY A 668 5.86 6.94 -11.62
C GLY A 668 6.18 5.45 -11.49
N TYR A 669 6.21 4.96 -10.26
CA TYR A 669 6.57 3.56 -10.03
C TYR A 669 5.55 2.55 -10.61
N TYR A 670 4.29 2.91 -10.85
CA TYR A 670 3.30 2.00 -11.44
C TYR A 670 3.53 1.72 -12.94
N ASN A 671 4.23 2.61 -13.64
CA ASN A 671 4.53 2.47 -15.05
C ASN A 671 6.03 2.56 -15.36
N GLN A 672 6.87 2.21 -14.37
CA GLN A 672 8.34 2.21 -14.48
C GLN A 672 8.87 3.53 -15.05
N GLU A 673 8.45 4.64 -14.44
CA GLU A 673 8.80 6.02 -14.80
C GLU A 673 8.49 6.35 -16.27
N GLY A 674 7.36 5.81 -16.78
CA GLY A 674 6.88 6.07 -18.14
C GLY A 674 7.43 5.15 -19.22
N THR A 675 8.19 4.11 -18.86
CA THR A 675 8.81 3.17 -19.80
C THR A 675 8.09 1.84 -19.96
N ALA A 676 6.89 1.70 -19.43
CA ALA A 676 6.10 0.46 -19.44
C ALA A 676 5.94 -0.19 -20.82
N LYS A 677 6.12 0.56 -21.92
CA LYS A 677 6.16 0.00 -23.28
C LYS A 677 7.34 -0.96 -23.50
N ARG A 678 8.47 -0.74 -22.82
CA ARG A 678 9.68 -1.58 -22.94
C ARG A 678 9.54 -2.87 -22.15
N TYR A 679 8.70 -2.89 -21.10
CA TYR A 679 8.53 -4.00 -20.18
C TYR A 679 7.15 -4.67 -20.35
N ARG A 680 6.88 -5.22 -21.53
CA ARG A 680 5.70 -6.08 -21.76
C ARG A 680 5.61 -7.27 -20.80
N ASN A 681 6.65 -7.50 -20.03
CA ASN A 681 6.80 -8.58 -19.06
C ASN A 681 5.97 -8.39 -17.77
N VAL A 682 5.54 -7.15 -17.44
CA VAL A 682 4.63 -6.86 -16.32
C VAL A 682 3.33 -7.70 -16.39
N ARG A 683 2.91 -8.10 -17.57
CA ARG A 683 1.74 -8.98 -17.75
C ARG A 683 1.89 -10.36 -17.13
N ARG A 684 3.12 -10.83 -16.92
CA ARG A 684 3.40 -12.13 -16.32
C ARG A 684 3.37 -12.09 -14.79
N GLU A 685 3.47 -10.89 -14.21
CA GLU A 685 3.46 -10.68 -12.77
C GLU A 685 2.03 -10.47 -12.21
N THR A 686 0.98 -10.49 -13.06
CA THR A 686 -0.37 -10.13 -12.65
C THR A 686 -1.40 -11.11 -13.18
N TYR A 687 -2.42 -11.41 -12.34
CA TYR A 687 -3.51 -12.27 -12.78
C TYR A 687 -4.51 -11.48 -13.63
N SER A 688 -4.46 -11.68 -14.93
CA SER A 688 -5.20 -10.91 -15.93
C SER A 688 -6.73 -10.97 -15.80
N LYS A 689 -7.29 -12.01 -15.14
CA LYS A 689 -8.73 -12.21 -14.95
C LYS A 689 -9.27 -11.57 -13.66
N GLY A 690 -8.43 -10.89 -12.90
CA GLY A 690 -8.79 -10.15 -11.70
C GLY A 690 -8.85 -10.99 -10.42
N VAL A 691 -8.90 -10.30 -9.27
CA VAL A 691 -8.75 -10.88 -7.92
C VAL A 691 -9.79 -11.95 -7.58
N GLY A 692 -11.05 -11.71 -7.90
CA GLY A 692 -12.10 -12.66 -7.59
C GLY A 692 -11.96 -13.99 -8.34
N ALA A 693 -11.49 -13.95 -9.60
CA ALA A 693 -11.19 -15.14 -10.37
C ALA A 693 -9.95 -15.87 -9.85
N TYR A 694 -8.91 -15.12 -9.44
CA TYR A 694 -7.72 -15.66 -8.80
C TYR A 694 -8.06 -16.42 -7.51
N MET A 695 -8.82 -15.80 -6.62
CA MET A 695 -9.25 -16.45 -5.36
C MET A 695 -10.06 -17.73 -5.60
N LYS A 696 -10.93 -17.73 -6.63
CA LYS A 696 -11.70 -18.91 -7.03
C LYS A 696 -10.79 -20.02 -7.56
N LEU A 697 -9.81 -19.67 -8.39
CA LEU A 697 -8.84 -20.60 -8.95
C LEU A 697 -8.03 -21.27 -7.83
N LEU A 698 -7.43 -20.51 -6.93
CA LEU A 698 -6.66 -21.05 -5.81
C LEU A 698 -7.52 -21.97 -4.90
N ARG A 699 -8.78 -21.60 -4.68
CA ARG A 699 -9.73 -22.41 -3.91
C ARG A 699 -10.07 -23.71 -4.65
N ALA A 700 -10.33 -23.67 -5.94
CA ALA A 700 -10.63 -24.85 -6.75
C ALA A 700 -9.46 -25.84 -6.74
N TRP A 701 -8.22 -25.34 -6.93
CA TRP A 701 -7.01 -26.17 -6.89
C TRP A 701 -6.80 -26.84 -5.53
N ARG A 702 -7.04 -26.11 -4.43
CA ARG A 702 -6.98 -26.73 -3.07
C ARG A 702 -8.09 -27.78 -2.86
N ASN A 703 -9.30 -27.50 -3.32
CA ASN A 703 -10.43 -28.43 -3.15
C ASN A 703 -10.29 -29.71 -3.97
N ASP A 704 -9.64 -29.64 -5.14
CA ASP A 704 -9.31 -30.82 -5.95
C ASP A 704 -8.27 -31.71 -5.25
N GLY A 705 -7.33 -31.13 -4.55
CA GLY A 705 -6.36 -31.84 -3.72
C GLY A 705 -5.32 -32.66 -4.50
N GLN A 706 -5.29 -32.59 -5.84
CA GLN A 706 -4.34 -33.38 -6.64
C GLN A 706 -2.95 -32.79 -6.70
N LEU A 707 -2.78 -31.50 -6.32
CA LEU A 707 -1.55 -30.72 -6.47
C LEU A 707 -1.11 -30.63 -7.95
N ASP A 708 -2.10 -30.49 -8.86
CA ASP A 708 -1.84 -30.44 -10.30
C ASP A 708 -0.77 -29.40 -10.66
N GLY A 709 0.14 -29.77 -11.56
CA GLY A 709 1.27 -28.95 -11.97
C GLY A 709 2.53 -29.11 -11.14
N LEU A 710 2.50 -29.91 -10.05
CA LEU A 710 3.67 -30.22 -9.23
C LEU A 710 4.23 -31.61 -9.52
N GLU A 711 5.55 -31.69 -9.70
CA GLU A 711 6.35 -32.90 -9.69
C GLU A 711 6.77 -33.20 -8.26
N LEU A 712 6.30 -34.33 -7.73
CA LEU A 712 6.43 -34.68 -6.31
C LEU A 712 7.47 -35.79 -6.14
N LYS A 713 8.43 -35.63 -5.20
CA LYS A 713 9.46 -36.61 -4.86
C LYS A 713 9.47 -36.92 -3.36
#